data_bb5f1f3efdb8691222404622d2f36320
#
_entry.id   bb5f1f3efdb8691222404622d2f36320
#
_cell.length_a   1.000
_cell.length_b   1.000
_cell.length_c   1.000
_cell.angle_alpha   90.00
_cell.angle_beta   90.00
_cell.angle_gamma   90.00
#
_symmetry.space_group_name_H-M   'P 1'
#
loop_
_entity.id
_entity.type
_entity.pdbx_description
1 polymer ?
#
loop_
_entity_poly.entity_id
_entity_poly.type
_entity_poly.pdbx_seq_one_letter_code
_entity_poly.pdbx_strand_id
1 'polypeptide(L)'
;VLKEISSKSQDIAGRTVRRAVIDENGGVVVAQGRRISKPKAIQINEFPKEQMIQVKPYVLGGDSDVIYLSADQDETFRVAQANSVLDDLNQFVEDRVEVREGENYIEEATETVELMDVSPMQIMSVSAALIPFLEHDDANRALMGSNMQRQAVPLLRPQAPVVGTGIERRVAQDSGQVLLARVSGVVTSVNGRTIIIRDTDNQDYEHQLMKFTRTNQGTCFDQRPVVRKGDVVAQGDPLADSSSTENGELALGQNVLVAFMSWEGYNYEDAIILSERLVKDDMFTSIHIEKHEMEARETKLGPEEITRDIPNVGEASLRDLDELGIIRVGADVGPGDILVGKVTPKGETELTAEEKLLRAIFGEKSRDVKDTSLRVPHGEHGKIIEVKVLSRSNKDDLPPGVNDAVRVWIAQTRKISVGDKMAGRHGNKGVVSRILPQEDMPFLEDGTPVDIILNPIGVPSRMNLGQVLETHLGWAARGLNFQARTPVFDGARDDSIEDSLGRLWFAEQADAIDPSPTDWSPLIDYPKMVDWLAKQGYDANRLFDDAIKGEAREASLRLWLKNIALVDPDGKDVDEIHQMALDIHRDRQIAPPTFGKFQLYDGRSGDPFDQLITVGSIYMLKLIHLVEDKIHARSTGPYSMITQQPLGGKAQFGGQRFGEMEVWALEAYSAAYNLQEVLTVK
;
A
#
# COMPACT_ATOMS: atom_id res chain seq x y z
N VAL A 1 6.51 -24.55 25.01
CA VAL A 1 7.74 -24.56 25.86
C VAL A 1 8.03 -25.98 26.30
N LEU A 2 9.26 -26.45 26.11
CA LEU A 2 9.72 -27.78 26.51
C LEU A 2 10.60 -27.67 27.76
N LYS A 3 10.47 -28.64 28.68
CA LYS A 3 11.20 -28.71 29.95
C LYS A 3 12.14 -29.90 30.00
N GLU A 4 12.00 -30.80 29.06
CA GLU A 4 12.76 -32.05 28.97
C GLU A 4 13.23 -32.29 27.53
N ILE A 5 14.39 -32.89 27.38
CA ILE A 5 14.96 -33.25 26.09
C ILE A 5 15.45 -34.73 26.13
N SER A 6 15.26 -35.45 25.04
CA SER A 6 15.76 -36.81 24.93
C SER A 6 17.30 -36.84 24.90
N SER A 7 17.88 -37.81 25.61
CA SER A 7 19.33 -38.09 25.59
C SER A 7 19.88 -38.40 24.18
N LYS A 8 19.03 -38.74 23.23
CA LYS A 8 19.37 -39.03 21.81
C LYS A 8 19.25 -37.77 20.90
N SER A 9 18.78 -36.64 21.42
CA SER A 9 18.64 -35.43 20.62
C SER A 9 20.00 -34.81 20.26
N GLN A 10 20.12 -34.27 19.04
CA GLN A 10 21.31 -33.53 18.62
C GLN A 10 21.45 -32.18 19.29
N ASP A 11 20.33 -31.59 19.74
CA ASP A 11 20.23 -30.26 20.33
C ASP A 11 20.50 -30.19 21.84
N ILE A 12 21.04 -31.28 22.40
CA ILE A 12 21.34 -31.36 23.84
C ILE A 12 22.56 -30.55 24.24
N ALA A 13 23.50 -30.31 23.32
CA ALA A 13 24.73 -29.57 23.57
C ALA A 13 24.45 -28.08 23.84
N GLY A 14 25.07 -27.52 24.88
CA GLY A 14 24.93 -26.11 25.28
C GLY A 14 23.75 -25.83 26.21
N ARG A 15 22.81 -26.78 26.39
CA ARG A 15 21.66 -26.59 27.29
C ARG A 15 22.06 -26.69 28.76
N THR A 16 21.35 -25.95 29.61
CA THR A 16 21.57 -25.92 31.05
C THR A 16 20.71 -26.99 31.72
N VAL A 17 21.33 -27.90 32.42
CA VAL A 17 20.66 -29.02 33.12
C VAL A 17 20.03 -28.54 34.42
N ARG A 18 18.78 -28.91 34.64
CA ARG A 18 18.05 -28.59 35.88
C ARG A 18 18.23 -29.60 36.99
N ARG A 19 18.34 -30.88 36.64
CA ARG A 19 18.70 -31.96 37.58
C ARG A 19 19.95 -32.65 37.10
N ALA A 20 20.82 -33.10 38.02
CA ALA A 20 22.03 -33.80 37.68
C ALA A 20 21.72 -35.00 36.73
N VAL A 21 22.44 -35.10 35.63
CA VAL A 21 22.39 -36.24 34.72
C VAL A 21 23.27 -37.32 35.27
N ILE A 22 22.68 -38.50 35.55
CA ILE A 22 23.34 -39.62 36.19
C ILE A 22 23.44 -40.75 35.15
N ASP A 23 24.63 -41.36 35.06
CA ASP A 23 24.87 -42.57 34.27
C ASP A 23 24.28 -43.82 34.95
N GLU A 24 24.08 -44.92 34.24
CA GLU A 24 23.57 -46.21 34.77
C GLU A 24 24.38 -46.73 35.95
N ASN A 25 25.65 -46.35 36.08
CA ASN A 25 26.52 -46.70 37.18
C ASN A 25 26.44 -45.77 38.40
N GLY A 26 25.50 -44.82 38.39
CA GLY A 26 25.34 -43.83 39.47
C GLY A 26 26.32 -42.66 39.45
N GLY A 27 27.15 -42.55 38.40
CA GLY A 27 28.06 -41.44 38.21
C GLY A 27 27.40 -40.19 37.71
N VAL A 28 27.70 -39.00 38.25
CA VAL A 28 27.16 -37.72 37.79
C VAL A 28 27.97 -37.27 36.57
N VAL A 29 27.35 -37.31 35.39
CA VAL A 29 27.93 -36.85 34.11
C VAL A 29 27.91 -35.32 34.04
N VAL A 30 26.75 -34.70 34.36
CA VAL A 30 26.60 -33.26 34.42
C VAL A 30 25.89 -32.88 35.73
N ALA A 31 26.49 -31.95 36.49
CA ALA A 31 25.90 -31.46 37.74
C ALA A 31 24.75 -30.49 37.45
N GLN A 32 23.81 -30.37 38.39
CA GLN A 32 22.69 -29.44 38.35
C GLN A 32 23.18 -28.00 38.10
N GLY A 33 22.46 -27.24 37.26
CA GLY A 33 22.77 -25.85 36.93
C GLY A 33 23.99 -25.66 36.01
N ARG A 34 24.57 -26.73 35.45
CA ARG A 34 25.70 -26.63 34.52
C ARG A 34 25.24 -26.83 33.08
N ARG A 35 25.90 -26.11 32.16
CA ARG A 35 25.73 -26.30 30.71
C ARG A 35 26.36 -27.61 30.26
N ILE A 36 25.70 -28.33 29.35
CA ILE A 36 26.18 -29.56 28.74
C ILE A 36 27.22 -29.19 27.68
N SER A 37 28.49 -29.49 27.90
CA SER A 37 29.53 -29.27 26.87
C SER A 37 29.42 -30.29 25.74
N LYS A 38 29.90 -29.96 24.53
CA LYS A 38 29.88 -30.86 23.34
C LYS A 38 30.41 -32.28 23.65
N PRO A 39 31.55 -32.46 24.39
CA PRO A 39 32.05 -33.81 24.74
C PRO A 39 31.06 -34.59 25.63
N LYS A 40 30.43 -33.90 26.59
CA LYS A 40 29.44 -34.52 27.48
C LYS A 40 28.13 -34.85 26.77
N ALA A 41 27.73 -34.04 25.77
CA ALA A 41 26.59 -34.35 24.93
C ALA A 41 26.76 -35.64 24.15
N ILE A 42 27.98 -35.88 23.62
CA ILE A 42 28.31 -37.16 22.93
C ILE A 42 28.22 -38.32 23.93
N GLN A 43 28.79 -38.16 25.14
CA GLN A 43 28.71 -39.21 26.18
C GLN A 43 27.25 -39.51 26.61
N ILE A 44 26.39 -38.50 26.65
CA ILE A 44 24.99 -38.67 26.97
C ILE A 44 24.21 -39.34 25.81
N ASN A 45 24.56 -39.04 24.57
CA ASN A 45 23.98 -39.71 23.39
C ASN A 45 24.36 -41.18 23.30
N GLU A 46 25.47 -41.61 23.91
CA GLU A 46 25.90 -43.00 23.95
C GLU A 46 25.16 -43.84 25.02
N PHE A 47 24.30 -43.24 25.82
CA PHE A 47 23.53 -44.00 26.83
C PHE A 47 22.72 -45.11 26.18
N PRO A 48 22.75 -46.36 26.73
CA PRO A 48 22.09 -47.48 26.15
C PRO A 48 20.58 -47.40 26.14
N LYS A 49 20.00 -46.66 27.09
CA LYS A 49 18.57 -46.37 27.16
C LYS A 49 18.31 -44.87 26.95
N GLU A 50 17.26 -44.59 26.22
CA GLU A 50 16.78 -43.24 26.06
C GLU A 50 16.27 -42.73 27.39
N GLN A 51 16.80 -41.56 27.87
CA GLN A 51 16.41 -40.88 29.08
C GLN A 51 15.95 -39.50 28.73
N MET A 52 14.87 -39.08 29.39
CA MET A 52 14.43 -37.66 29.33
C MET A 52 15.22 -36.85 30.38
N ILE A 53 15.94 -35.86 29.91
CA ILE A 53 16.79 -35.01 30.73
C ILE A 53 16.08 -33.69 30.98
N GLN A 54 15.92 -33.34 32.26
CA GLN A 54 15.33 -32.07 32.62
C GLN A 54 16.33 -30.94 32.43
N VAL A 55 15.95 -30.04 31.50
CA VAL A 55 16.75 -28.85 31.16
C VAL A 55 16.02 -27.57 31.55
N LYS A 56 16.68 -26.43 31.58
CA LYS A 56 16.03 -25.13 31.71
C LYS A 56 14.98 -24.99 30.59
N PRO A 57 13.76 -24.52 30.87
CA PRO A 57 12.70 -24.40 29.89
C PRO A 57 13.17 -23.67 28.63
N TYR A 58 12.82 -24.19 27.45
CA TYR A 58 13.17 -23.63 26.17
C TYR A 58 12.02 -23.67 25.19
N VAL A 59 12.03 -22.73 24.25
CA VAL A 59 11.02 -22.58 23.22
C VAL A 59 11.46 -23.29 21.94
N LEU A 60 10.56 -24.03 21.31
CA LEU A 60 10.80 -24.58 19.97
C LEU A 60 10.74 -23.44 18.94
N GLY A 61 11.68 -23.41 17.99
CA GLY A 61 11.86 -22.30 17.04
C GLY A 61 11.52 -22.61 15.60
N GLY A 62 10.83 -23.73 15.32
CA GLY A 62 10.46 -24.11 13.95
C GLY A 62 9.05 -23.66 13.56
N ASP A 63 8.86 -23.34 12.28
CA ASP A 63 7.52 -22.99 11.75
C ASP A 63 6.48 -24.08 11.97
N SER A 64 6.92 -25.36 12.02
CA SER A 64 6.07 -26.52 12.33
C SER A 64 5.66 -26.62 13.79
N ASP A 65 6.33 -25.89 14.69
CA ASP A 65 6.13 -25.97 16.14
C ASP A 65 5.12 -24.93 16.63
N VAL A 66 4.64 -24.06 15.74
CA VAL A 66 3.60 -23.07 16.05
C VAL A 66 2.25 -23.76 16.20
N ILE A 67 1.59 -23.50 17.33
CA ILE A 67 0.28 -24.05 17.64
C ILE A 67 -0.76 -22.95 17.48
N TYR A 68 -1.83 -23.22 16.73
CA TYR A 68 -2.97 -22.33 16.59
C TYR A 68 -4.07 -22.74 17.56
N LEU A 69 -4.47 -21.80 18.43
CA LEU A 69 -5.50 -22.02 19.45
C LEU A 69 -6.71 -21.12 19.17
N SER A 70 -7.89 -21.59 19.55
CA SER A 70 -9.07 -20.74 19.71
C SER A 70 -8.99 -19.95 21.03
N ALA A 71 -9.76 -18.86 21.16
CA ALA A 71 -9.77 -18.06 22.38
C ALA A 71 -10.07 -18.88 23.63
N ASP A 72 -11.06 -19.82 23.55
CA ASP A 72 -11.43 -20.71 24.66
C ASP A 72 -10.30 -21.65 25.09
N GLN A 73 -9.48 -22.10 24.13
CA GLN A 73 -8.32 -22.94 24.42
C GLN A 73 -7.17 -22.14 25.01
N ASP A 74 -6.95 -20.93 24.48
CA ASP A 74 -5.87 -20.04 24.93
C ASP A 74 -6.02 -19.69 26.43
N GLU A 75 -7.25 -19.44 26.91
CA GLU A 75 -7.54 -19.16 28.33
C GLU A 75 -7.13 -20.28 29.30
N THR A 76 -6.96 -21.50 28.79
CA THR A 76 -6.61 -22.67 29.64
C THR A 76 -5.11 -22.83 29.84
N PHE A 77 -4.27 -22.13 29.06
CA PHE A 77 -2.82 -22.25 29.10
C PHE A 77 -2.16 -21.07 29.81
N ARG A 78 -0.96 -21.33 30.33
CA ARG A 78 -0.05 -20.30 30.84
C ARG A 78 0.91 -19.90 29.74
N VAL A 79 0.69 -18.70 29.21
CA VAL A 79 1.40 -18.19 28.04
C VAL A 79 2.38 -17.10 28.45
N ALA A 80 3.69 -17.31 28.20
CA ALA A 80 4.70 -16.28 28.42
C ALA A 80 4.61 -15.18 27.35
N GLN A 81 4.94 -13.96 27.74
CA GLN A 81 5.00 -12.82 26.83
C GLN A 81 6.11 -12.99 25.79
N ALA A 82 5.87 -12.52 24.56
CA ALA A 82 6.84 -12.61 23.47
C ALA A 82 8.12 -11.78 23.70
N ASN A 83 8.09 -10.81 24.61
CA ASN A 83 9.24 -9.98 24.99
C ASN A 83 10.18 -10.64 26.01
N SER A 84 9.84 -11.86 26.50
CA SER A 84 10.70 -12.58 27.45
C SER A 84 12.07 -12.86 26.81
N VAL A 85 13.14 -12.59 27.55
CA VAL A 85 14.51 -12.73 27.06
C VAL A 85 14.90 -14.20 26.95
N LEU A 86 15.29 -14.62 25.76
CA LEU A 86 15.81 -15.95 25.45
C LEU A 86 17.30 -15.88 25.15
N ASP A 87 18.02 -16.98 25.41
CA ASP A 87 19.43 -17.15 24.99
C ASP A 87 19.52 -17.70 23.55
N ASP A 88 20.74 -17.83 23.03
CA ASP A 88 21.02 -18.33 21.67
C ASP A 88 20.44 -19.73 21.37
N LEU A 89 20.06 -20.47 22.41
CA LEU A 89 19.44 -21.80 22.34
C LEU A 89 17.94 -21.76 22.68
N ASN A 90 17.31 -20.58 22.63
CA ASN A 90 15.91 -20.35 22.97
C ASN A 90 15.54 -20.79 24.42
N GLN A 91 16.48 -20.77 25.38
CA GLN A 91 16.20 -20.99 26.80
C GLN A 91 15.89 -19.65 27.47
N PHE A 92 14.94 -19.64 28.40
CA PHE A 92 14.67 -18.42 29.18
C PHE A 92 15.91 -18.02 29.99
N VAL A 93 16.33 -16.77 29.91
CA VAL A 93 17.46 -16.24 30.68
C VAL A 93 17.06 -16.04 32.14
N GLU A 94 15.91 -15.45 32.35
CA GLU A 94 15.34 -15.18 33.66
C GLU A 94 14.69 -16.42 34.28
N ASP A 95 14.60 -16.50 35.60
CA ASP A 95 13.99 -17.61 36.31
C ASP A 95 12.46 -17.38 36.52
N ARG A 96 12.03 -16.12 36.44
CA ARG A 96 10.63 -15.69 36.47
C ARG A 96 10.34 -14.82 35.28
N VAL A 97 9.18 -14.99 34.69
CA VAL A 97 8.71 -14.26 33.50
C VAL A 97 7.26 -13.86 33.68
N GLU A 98 6.88 -12.81 32.97
CA GLU A 98 5.47 -12.41 32.88
C GLU A 98 4.68 -13.45 32.08
N VAL A 99 3.59 -13.93 32.68
CA VAL A 99 2.73 -14.98 32.14
C VAL A 99 1.29 -14.48 32.13
N ARG A 100 0.61 -14.71 31.03
CA ARG A 100 -0.85 -14.54 30.94
C ARG A 100 -1.54 -15.86 31.31
N GLU A 101 -2.42 -15.80 32.30
CA GLU A 101 -3.32 -16.90 32.69
C GLU A 101 -4.76 -16.37 32.60
N GLY A 102 -5.47 -16.71 31.51
CA GLY A 102 -6.76 -16.13 31.21
C GLY A 102 -6.71 -14.60 31.06
N GLU A 103 -7.43 -13.89 31.93
CA GLU A 103 -7.45 -12.41 31.94
C GLU A 103 -6.35 -11.76 32.81
N ASN A 104 -5.61 -12.56 33.58
CA ASN A 104 -4.64 -12.03 34.52
C ASN A 104 -3.20 -12.11 33.98
N TYR A 105 -2.43 -11.08 34.28
CA TYR A 105 -0.98 -11.05 34.04
C TYR A 105 -0.27 -11.19 35.37
N ILE A 106 0.50 -12.26 35.49
CA ILE A 106 1.21 -12.63 36.71
C ILE A 106 2.67 -12.93 36.42
N GLU A 107 3.54 -12.68 37.38
CA GLU A 107 4.94 -13.06 37.27
C GLU A 107 5.14 -14.47 37.89
N GLU A 108 5.46 -15.46 37.06
CA GLU A 108 5.62 -16.85 37.48
C GLU A 108 6.98 -17.43 37.13
N ALA A 109 7.29 -18.57 37.74
CA ALA A 109 8.51 -19.30 37.41
C ALA A 109 8.40 -19.89 35.98
N THR A 110 9.49 -19.84 35.22
CA THR A 110 9.54 -20.37 33.85
C THR A 110 9.13 -21.84 33.71
N GLU A 111 9.13 -22.55 34.83
CA GLU A 111 8.72 -23.94 34.93
C GLU A 111 7.22 -24.18 34.76
N THR A 112 6.42 -23.21 35.11
CA THR A 112 4.94 -23.30 34.99
C THR A 112 4.48 -22.95 33.58
N VAL A 113 5.29 -22.23 32.81
CA VAL A 113 5.00 -21.81 31.44
C VAL A 113 4.79 -23.00 30.51
N GLU A 114 3.71 -22.96 29.74
CA GLU A 114 3.34 -24.03 28.80
C GLU A 114 3.56 -23.57 27.35
N LEU A 115 3.22 -22.33 27.04
CA LEU A 115 3.33 -21.74 25.73
C LEU A 115 4.02 -20.37 25.83
N MET A 116 4.47 -19.86 24.71
CA MET A 116 5.00 -18.50 24.57
C MET A 116 4.38 -17.86 23.34
N ASP A 117 4.00 -16.59 23.43
CA ASP A 117 3.53 -15.82 22.27
C ASP A 117 4.62 -15.75 21.18
N VAL A 118 4.24 -15.86 19.92
CA VAL A 118 5.19 -15.94 18.82
C VAL A 118 5.91 -14.61 18.61
N SER A 119 5.18 -13.47 18.70
CA SER A 119 5.73 -12.14 18.47
C SER A 119 4.86 -11.08 19.13
N PRO A 120 5.44 -9.95 19.59
CA PRO A 120 4.68 -8.77 20.01
C PRO A 120 3.78 -8.21 18.92
N MET A 121 4.09 -8.47 17.64
CA MET A 121 3.27 -8.03 16.49
C MET A 121 1.87 -8.66 16.47
N GLN A 122 1.63 -9.74 17.19
CA GLN A 122 0.31 -10.39 17.24
C GLN A 122 -0.81 -9.50 17.80
N ILE A 123 -0.50 -8.47 18.59
CA ILE A 123 -1.48 -7.51 19.10
C ILE A 123 -1.97 -6.54 18.02
N MET A 124 -1.26 -6.43 16.89
CA MET A 124 -1.60 -5.55 15.79
C MET A 124 -2.33 -6.29 14.67
N SER A 125 -3.26 -5.60 14.01
CA SER A 125 -3.85 -6.10 12.76
C SER A 125 -2.81 -6.12 11.64
N VAL A 126 -3.04 -6.91 10.60
CA VAL A 126 -2.15 -6.98 9.42
C VAL A 126 -1.93 -5.60 8.81
N SER A 127 -2.99 -4.80 8.68
CA SER A 127 -2.88 -3.45 8.10
C SER A 127 -2.08 -2.48 8.99
N ALA A 128 -2.15 -2.61 10.31
CA ALA A 128 -1.31 -1.84 11.23
C ALA A 128 0.15 -2.33 11.20
N ALA A 129 0.37 -3.64 11.07
CA ALA A 129 1.71 -4.23 11.00
C ALA A 129 2.45 -3.91 9.68
N LEU A 130 1.78 -3.37 8.67
CA LEU A 130 2.38 -2.86 7.43
C LEU A 130 2.90 -1.42 7.54
N ILE A 131 2.71 -0.76 8.68
CA ILE A 131 3.18 0.61 8.91
C ILE A 131 4.60 0.55 9.49
N PRO A 132 5.64 1.03 8.79
CA PRO A 132 6.98 1.12 9.34
C PRO A 132 7.03 2.17 10.45
N PHE A 133 7.85 1.98 11.47
CA PHE A 133 7.97 2.90 12.61
C PHE A 133 6.63 3.20 13.32
N LEU A 134 5.74 2.22 13.38
CA LEU A 134 4.43 2.35 14.03
C LEU A 134 4.56 2.81 15.49
N GLU A 135 5.58 2.36 16.19
CA GLU A 135 5.89 2.70 17.58
C GLU A 135 6.16 4.19 17.81
N HIS A 136 6.48 4.94 16.76
CA HIS A 136 6.74 6.39 16.79
C HIS A 136 5.53 7.22 16.36
N ASP A 137 4.41 6.60 16.04
CA ASP A 137 3.17 7.28 15.64
C ASP A 137 2.14 7.24 16.77
N ASP A 138 1.40 8.35 16.93
CA ASP A 138 0.24 8.38 17.81
C ASP A 138 -0.83 7.36 17.38
N ALA A 139 -1.51 6.75 18.36
CA ALA A 139 -2.51 5.70 18.11
C ALA A 139 -3.64 6.15 17.16
N ASN A 140 -4.08 7.41 17.27
CA ASN A 140 -5.10 7.95 16.37
C ASN A 140 -4.61 8.01 14.92
N ARG A 141 -3.34 8.36 14.71
CA ARG A 141 -2.74 8.43 13.37
C ARG A 141 -2.43 7.05 12.80
N ALA A 142 -2.00 6.12 13.63
CA ALA A 142 -1.84 4.72 13.27
C ALA A 142 -3.18 4.10 12.79
N LEU A 143 -4.28 4.39 13.49
CA LEU A 143 -5.62 3.99 13.08
C LEU A 143 -5.99 4.55 11.69
N MET A 144 -5.73 5.85 11.47
CA MET A 144 -6.00 6.47 10.17
C MET A 144 -5.13 5.86 9.06
N GLY A 145 -3.84 5.64 9.31
CA GLY A 145 -2.91 5.01 8.37
C GLY A 145 -3.34 3.59 7.99
N SER A 146 -3.68 2.78 8.98
CA SER A 146 -4.22 1.43 8.77
C SER A 146 -5.49 1.43 7.91
N ASN A 147 -6.43 2.34 8.19
CA ASN A 147 -7.67 2.45 7.42
C ASN A 147 -7.42 2.94 5.98
N MET A 148 -6.49 3.88 5.78
CA MET A 148 -6.18 4.41 4.45
C MET A 148 -5.46 3.42 3.55
N GLN A 149 -4.61 2.53 4.09
CA GLN A 149 -4.03 1.45 3.30
C GLN A 149 -5.09 0.56 2.66
N ARG A 150 -6.22 0.32 3.35
CA ARG A 150 -7.36 -0.45 2.81
C ARG A 150 -8.14 0.28 1.72
N GLN A 151 -7.96 1.60 1.58
CA GLN A 151 -8.59 2.46 0.57
C GLN A 151 -7.65 2.80 -0.59
N ALA A 152 -6.46 2.21 -0.62
CA ALA A 152 -5.50 2.44 -1.70
C ALA A 152 -6.01 1.92 -3.03
N VAL A 153 -5.87 2.73 -4.08
CA VAL A 153 -6.25 2.36 -5.44
C VAL A 153 -5.11 1.56 -6.09
N PRO A 154 -5.38 0.41 -6.71
CA PRO A 154 -4.40 -0.31 -7.49
C PRO A 154 -3.90 0.56 -8.65
N LEU A 155 -2.58 0.71 -8.75
CA LEU A 155 -1.94 1.53 -9.76
C LEU A 155 -1.57 0.73 -11.01
N LEU A 156 -1.39 1.43 -12.13
CA LEU A 156 -0.95 0.81 -13.38
C LEU A 156 0.46 0.20 -13.25
N ARG A 157 1.34 0.88 -12.53
CA ARG A 157 2.71 0.43 -12.22
C ARG A 157 2.94 0.59 -10.72
N PRO A 158 2.50 -0.37 -9.90
CA PRO A 158 2.75 -0.28 -8.47
C PRO A 158 4.24 -0.50 -8.19
N GLN A 159 4.76 0.09 -7.11
CA GLN A 159 6.10 -0.16 -6.60
C GLN A 159 6.03 -0.74 -5.18
N ALA A 160 6.89 -1.69 -4.88
CA ALA A 160 7.11 -2.16 -3.53
C ALA A 160 7.73 -1.04 -2.67
N PRO A 161 7.40 -0.94 -1.39
CA PRO A 161 7.97 0.09 -0.52
C PRO A 161 9.47 -0.13 -0.33
N VAL A 162 10.26 0.93 -0.46
CA VAL A 162 11.71 0.92 -0.17
C VAL A 162 11.93 0.71 1.32
N VAL A 163 11.09 1.34 2.17
CA VAL A 163 11.06 1.10 3.61
C VAL A 163 9.82 0.27 3.93
N GLY A 164 9.99 -1.01 4.17
CA GLY A 164 8.94 -1.97 4.48
C GLY A 164 9.06 -2.54 5.88
N THR A 165 8.10 -3.37 6.29
CA THR A 165 8.07 -4.07 7.58
C THR A 165 8.53 -5.52 7.50
N GLY A 166 8.69 -6.06 6.27
CA GLY A 166 9.12 -7.43 6.02
C GLY A 166 7.98 -8.44 5.91
N ILE A 167 6.74 -8.06 6.24
CA ILE A 167 5.56 -8.93 6.09
C ILE A 167 4.85 -8.77 4.75
N GLU A 168 5.23 -7.80 3.93
CA GLU A 168 4.59 -7.47 2.64
C GLU A 168 4.52 -8.66 1.71
N ARG A 169 5.61 -9.43 1.61
CA ARG A 169 5.68 -10.64 0.78
C ARG A 169 4.70 -11.70 1.26
N ARG A 170 4.65 -11.95 2.56
CA ARG A 170 3.75 -12.94 3.15
C ARG A 170 2.28 -12.55 2.97
N VAL A 171 1.96 -11.29 3.20
CA VAL A 171 0.61 -10.74 3.01
C VAL A 171 0.16 -10.87 1.56
N ALA A 172 1.03 -10.55 0.59
CA ALA A 172 0.72 -10.67 -0.82
C ALA A 172 0.44 -12.13 -1.23
N GLN A 173 1.26 -13.06 -0.77
CA GLN A 173 1.10 -14.49 -1.07
C GLN A 173 -0.16 -15.08 -0.43
N ASP A 174 -0.38 -14.83 0.87
CA ASP A 174 -1.52 -15.38 1.62
C ASP A 174 -2.86 -14.74 1.22
N SER A 175 -2.86 -13.54 0.62
CA SER A 175 -4.07 -12.89 0.10
C SER A 175 -4.69 -13.61 -1.10
N GLY A 176 -3.94 -14.50 -1.76
CA GLY A 176 -4.37 -15.20 -2.97
C GLY A 176 -4.44 -14.33 -4.22
N GLN A 177 -3.98 -13.07 -4.16
CA GLN A 177 -3.92 -12.20 -5.34
C GLN A 177 -2.74 -12.50 -6.24
N VAL A 178 -1.60 -12.90 -5.67
CA VAL A 178 -0.44 -13.41 -6.39
C VAL A 178 -0.70 -14.84 -6.82
N LEU A 179 -0.48 -15.15 -8.09
CA LEU A 179 -0.59 -16.49 -8.58
C LEU A 179 0.69 -17.25 -8.23
N LEU A 180 0.58 -18.27 -7.39
CA LEU A 180 1.70 -19.11 -6.95
C LEU A 180 1.78 -20.40 -7.76
N ALA A 181 3.01 -20.94 -7.94
CA ALA A 181 3.25 -22.22 -8.56
C ALA A 181 2.68 -23.36 -7.70
N ARG A 182 1.85 -24.21 -8.30
CA ARG A 182 1.27 -25.38 -7.62
C ARG A 182 2.25 -26.55 -7.54
N VAL A 183 3.17 -26.59 -8.48
CA VAL A 183 4.18 -27.67 -8.63
C VAL A 183 5.53 -27.05 -8.96
N SER A 184 6.59 -27.74 -8.59
CA SER A 184 7.96 -27.43 -9.03
C SER A 184 8.19 -27.92 -10.44
N GLY A 185 8.81 -27.11 -11.30
CA GLY A 185 9.06 -27.51 -12.68
C GLY A 185 9.65 -26.42 -13.55
N VAL A 186 9.56 -26.59 -14.86
CA VAL A 186 10.06 -25.67 -15.86
C VAL A 186 8.88 -25.01 -16.58
N VAL A 187 8.92 -23.69 -16.72
CA VAL A 187 7.91 -22.92 -17.45
C VAL A 187 8.06 -23.19 -18.95
N THR A 188 7.08 -23.86 -19.56
CA THR A 188 7.10 -24.22 -20.97
C THR A 188 6.47 -23.20 -21.88
N SER A 189 5.41 -22.52 -21.39
CA SER A 189 4.69 -21.51 -22.15
C SER A 189 4.18 -20.39 -21.23
N VAL A 190 4.34 -19.15 -21.67
CA VAL A 190 3.80 -17.97 -21.00
C VAL A 190 3.09 -17.12 -22.04
N ASN A 191 1.84 -16.78 -21.78
CA ASN A 191 1.10 -15.80 -22.54
C ASN A 191 0.28 -14.90 -21.61
N GLY A 192 -0.45 -13.93 -22.17
CA GLY A 192 -1.22 -12.97 -21.37
C GLY A 192 -2.39 -13.55 -20.59
N ARG A 193 -2.77 -14.81 -20.80
CA ARG A 193 -3.91 -15.47 -20.14
C ARG A 193 -3.55 -16.75 -19.41
N THR A 194 -2.46 -17.43 -19.80
CA THR A 194 -2.10 -18.74 -19.26
C THR A 194 -0.60 -18.87 -19.08
N ILE A 195 -0.20 -19.57 -18.02
CA ILE A 195 1.17 -20.03 -17.77
C ILE A 195 1.12 -21.53 -17.64
N ILE A 196 1.99 -22.24 -18.37
CA ILE A 196 2.08 -23.72 -18.35
C ILE A 196 3.43 -24.09 -17.74
N ILE A 197 3.39 -24.90 -16.69
CA ILE A 197 4.56 -25.44 -16.00
C ILE A 197 4.59 -26.94 -16.26
N ARG A 198 5.74 -27.46 -16.66
CA ARG A 198 6.01 -28.91 -16.79
C ARG A 198 6.78 -29.39 -15.58
N ASP A 199 6.19 -30.34 -14.87
CA ASP A 199 6.81 -31.01 -13.73
C ASP A 199 7.88 -32.02 -14.14
N THR A 200 8.64 -32.53 -13.17
CA THR A 200 9.62 -33.62 -13.32
C THR A 200 9.02 -34.89 -13.91
N ASP A 201 7.74 -35.17 -13.64
CA ASP A 201 6.97 -36.27 -14.17
C ASP A 201 6.44 -36.07 -15.60
N ASN A 202 6.87 -34.97 -16.26
CA ASN A 202 6.49 -34.54 -17.61
C ASN A 202 4.97 -34.25 -17.79
N GLN A 203 4.28 -33.91 -16.70
CA GLN A 203 2.90 -33.41 -16.72
C GLN A 203 2.86 -31.88 -16.86
N ASP A 204 1.94 -31.40 -17.69
CA ASP A 204 1.71 -29.96 -17.90
C ASP A 204 0.60 -29.46 -16.97
N TYR A 205 0.91 -28.47 -16.17
CA TYR A 205 -0.03 -27.77 -15.28
C TYR A 205 -0.31 -26.37 -15.80
N GLU A 206 -1.58 -26.14 -16.15
CA GLU A 206 -2.05 -24.86 -16.66
C GLU A 206 -2.54 -23.96 -15.51
N HIS A 207 -2.02 -22.72 -15.46
CA HIS A 207 -2.42 -21.66 -14.55
C HIS A 207 -3.06 -20.55 -15.37
N GLN A 208 -4.35 -20.25 -15.11
CA GLN A 208 -5.09 -19.21 -15.79
C GLN A 208 -4.93 -17.87 -15.06
N LEU A 209 -4.71 -16.79 -15.82
CA LEU A 209 -4.57 -15.42 -15.34
C LEU A 209 -5.91 -14.67 -15.43
N MET A 210 -6.26 -13.96 -14.38
CA MET A 210 -7.40 -13.04 -14.40
C MET A 210 -6.98 -11.73 -15.07
N LYS A 211 -7.75 -11.29 -16.06
CA LYS A 211 -7.45 -10.09 -16.85
C LYS A 211 -8.60 -9.09 -16.77
N PHE A 212 -8.30 -7.85 -16.38
CA PHE A 212 -9.22 -6.71 -16.36
C PHE A 212 -10.58 -7.00 -15.71
N THR A 213 -10.56 -7.70 -14.57
CA THR A 213 -11.78 -7.97 -13.81
C THR A 213 -12.09 -6.80 -12.88
N ARG A 214 -13.38 -6.49 -12.75
CA ARG A 214 -13.84 -5.43 -11.83
C ARG A 214 -13.85 -5.94 -10.39
N THR A 215 -13.27 -5.18 -9.47
CA THR A 215 -13.41 -5.40 -8.03
C THR A 215 -14.71 -4.76 -7.50
N ASN A 216 -15.09 -5.08 -6.26
CA ASN A 216 -16.27 -4.50 -5.61
C ASN A 216 -16.22 -2.97 -5.49
N GLN A 217 -15.02 -2.39 -5.48
CA GLN A 217 -14.80 -0.94 -5.40
C GLN A 217 -14.66 -0.26 -6.78
N GLY A 218 -14.94 -0.96 -7.87
CA GLY A 218 -14.80 -0.42 -9.22
C GLY A 218 -13.35 -0.33 -9.71
N THR A 219 -12.39 -0.87 -8.98
CA THR A 219 -10.99 -0.90 -9.39
C THR A 219 -10.69 -2.09 -10.27
N CYS A 220 -9.58 -2.05 -10.99
CA CYS A 220 -9.16 -3.11 -11.92
C CYS A 220 -8.31 -4.15 -11.19
N PHE A 221 -8.65 -5.41 -11.39
CA PHE A 221 -7.82 -6.55 -11.01
C PHE A 221 -7.24 -7.19 -12.29
N ASP A 222 -5.93 -7.13 -12.44
CA ASP A 222 -5.20 -7.60 -13.62
C ASP A 222 -3.94 -8.35 -13.19
N GLN A 223 -3.81 -9.61 -13.59
CA GLN A 223 -2.63 -10.42 -13.30
C GLN A 223 -1.63 -10.36 -14.45
N ARG A 224 -0.36 -10.13 -14.13
CA ARG A 224 0.75 -10.02 -15.08
C ARG A 224 1.80 -11.08 -14.78
N PRO A 225 2.23 -11.89 -15.77
CA PRO A 225 3.29 -12.89 -15.55
C PRO A 225 4.61 -12.20 -15.20
N VAL A 226 5.28 -12.72 -14.17
CA VAL A 226 6.64 -12.32 -13.75
C VAL A 226 7.67 -13.26 -14.38
N VAL A 227 7.32 -14.55 -14.54
CA VAL A 227 8.19 -15.59 -15.06
C VAL A 227 8.29 -15.56 -16.59
N ARG A 228 9.40 -16.05 -17.11
CA ARG A 228 9.67 -16.20 -18.54
C ARG A 228 9.68 -17.69 -18.93
N LYS A 229 9.51 -17.94 -20.23
CA LYS A 229 9.65 -19.29 -20.77
C LYS A 229 11.07 -19.81 -20.54
N GLY A 230 11.18 -20.99 -19.91
CA GLY A 230 12.44 -21.65 -19.59
C GLY A 230 12.89 -21.45 -18.13
N ASP A 231 12.22 -20.61 -17.36
CA ASP A 231 12.54 -20.42 -15.95
C ASP A 231 12.20 -21.68 -15.15
N VAL A 232 13.05 -21.99 -14.18
CA VAL A 232 12.81 -23.07 -13.22
C VAL A 232 12.14 -22.46 -12.00
N VAL A 233 11.00 -23.01 -11.61
CA VAL A 233 10.20 -22.54 -10.48
C VAL A 233 10.01 -23.65 -9.45
N ALA A 234 10.05 -23.28 -8.18
CA ALA A 234 9.69 -24.17 -7.09
C ALA A 234 8.20 -24.01 -6.73
N GLN A 235 7.66 -25.02 -6.05
CA GLN A 235 6.30 -24.92 -5.51
C GLN A 235 6.21 -23.74 -4.52
N GLY A 236 5.23 -22.85 -4.73
CA GLY A 236 5.04 -21.64 -3.92
C GLY A 236 5.72 -20.38 -4.46
N ASP A 237 6.51 -20.47 -5.54
CA ASP A 237 7.08 -19.29 -6.18
C ASP A 237 6.02 -18.44 -6.88
N PRO A 238 6.15 -17.10 -6.89
CA PRO A 238 5.22 -16.21 -7.58
C PRO A 238 5.37 -16.36 -9.10
N LEU A 239 4.27 -16.69 -9.78
CA LEU A 239 4.20 -16.80 -11.24
C LEU A 239 3.68 -15.51 -11.89
N ALA A 240 2.72 -14.87 -11.25
CA ALA A 240 2.14 -13.63 -11.74
C ALA A 240 1.77 -12.70 -10.60
N ASP A 241 2.09 -11.43 -10.79
CA ASP A 241 1.69 -10.34 -9.90
C ASP A 241 0.29 -9.84 -10.22
N SER A 242 -0.38 -9.27 -9.20
CA SER A 242 -1.65 -8.57 -9.35
C SER A 242 -1.47 -7.06 -9.53
N SER A 243 -2.57 -6.33 -9.61
CA SER A 243 -2.57 -4.87 -9.72
C SER A 243 -2.00 -4.13 -8.50
N SER A 244 -1.84 -4.80 -7.36
CA SER A 244 -1.30 -4.22 -6.11
C SER A 244 -0.10 -4.98 -5.57
N THR A 245 0.62 -5.70 -6.43
CA THR A 245 1.84 -6.42 -6.06
C THR A 245 2.94 -6.20 -7.07
N GLU A 246 4.19 -6.29 -6.61
CA GLU A 246 5.39 -6.24 -7.41
C GLU A 246 6.37 -7.32 -6.94
N ASN A 247 6.80 -8.21 -7.84
CA ASN A 247 7.70 -9.33 -7.56
C ASN A 247 7.24 -10.22 -6.37
N GLY A 248 5.93 -10.38 -6.20
CA GLY A 248 5.34 -11.14 -5.11
C GLY A 248 5.30 -10.41 -3.76
N GLU A 249 5.62 -9.13 -3.70
CA GLU A 249 5.49 -8.25 -2.53
C GLU A 249 4.30 -7.29 -2.70
N LEU A 250 3.68 -6.90 -1.59
CA LEU A 250 2.57 -5.96 -1.59
C LEU A 250 3.04 -4.56 -2.01
N ALA A 251 2.39 -4.01 -3.02
CA ALA A 251 2.71 -2.71 -3.62
C ALA A 251 1.44 -1.87 -3.74
N LEU A 252 1.15 -1.05 -2.72
CA LEU A 252 -0.06 -0.22 -2.64
C LEU A 252 0.11 1.19 -3.20
N GLY A 253 1.33 1.62 -3.51
CA GLY A 253 1.62 3.00 -3.90
C GLY A 253 2.94 3.15 -4.64
N GLN A 254 3.56 4.32 -4.47
CA GLN A 254 4.80 4.73 -5.13
C GLN A 254 5.79 5.33 -4.13
N ASN A 255 7.08 5.06 -4.34
CA ASN A 255 8.15 5.75 -3.63
C ASN A 255 8.47 7.07 -4.33
N VAL A 256 8.28 8.20 -3.65
CA VAL A 256 8.44 9.53 -4.23
C VAL A 256 9.37 10.40 -3.39
N LEU A 257 10.06 11.32 -4.06
CA LEU A 257 10.94 12.28 -3.42
C LEU A 257 10.11 13.43 -2.82
N VAL A 258 10.18 13.59 -1.50
CA VAL A 258 9.37 14.56 -0.75
C VAL A 258 10.25 15.61 -0.10
N ALA A 259 9.82 16.87 -0.14
CA ALA A 259 10.36 17.96 0.65
C ALA A 259 9.33 18.46 1.67
N PHE A 260 9.74 18.62 2.92
CA PHE A 260 8.91 19.19 3.98
C PHE A 260 9.17 20.68 4.10
N MET A 261 8.38 21.48 3.36
CA MET A 261 8.48 22.92 3.36
C MET A 261 7.14 23.59 3.08
N SER A 262 6.94 24.81 3.59
CA SER A 262 5.83 25.65 3.16
C SER A 262 6.18 26.26 1.79
N TRP A 263 5.24 26.21 0.84
CA TRP A 263 5.47 26.75 -0.49
C TRP A 263 4.30 27.66 -0.91
N GLU A 264 4.51 28.95 -0.93
CA GLU A 264 3.57 30.01 -1.35
C GLU A 264 2.14 29.88 -0.79
N GLY A 265 1.95 29.16 0.31
CA GLY A 265 0.64 28.90 0.92
C GLY A 265 -0.21 27.84 0.21
N TYR A 266 0.24 27.28 -0.93
CA TYR A 266 -0.55 26.27 -1.66
C TYR A 266 -0.58 24.90 -0.99
N ASN A 267 0.24 24.66 0.02
CA ASN A 267 0.19 23.47 0.87
C ASN A 267 -0.27 23.80 2.30
N TYR A 268 -1.06 24.87 2.47
CA TYR A 268 -1.66 25.23 3.75
C TYR A 268 -2.54 24.07 4.27
N GLU A 269 -2.48 23.82 5.58
CA GLU A 269 -3.06 22.65 6.24
C GLU A 269 -2.53 21.34 5.63
N ASP A 270 -3.40 20.49 5.06
CA ASP A 270 -3.08 19.17 4.51
C ASP A 270 -3.04 19.18 2.97
N ALA A 271 -2.91 20.33 2.34
CA ALA A 271 -2.82 20.41 0.91
C ALA A 271 -1.45 19.90 0.41
N ILE A 272 -1.45 19.22 -0.71
CA ILE A 272 -0.27 18.59 -1.32
C ILE A 272 0.01 19.25 -2.67
N ILE A 273 1.27 19.55 -2.93
CA ILE A 273 1.74 20.02 -4.24
C ILE A 273 2.47 18.87 -4.92
N LEU A 274 2.12 18.62 -6.16
CA LEU A 274 2.73 17.56 -6.99
C LEU A 274 3.52 18.14 -8.14
N SER A 275 4.56 17.42 -8.56
CA SER A 275 5.25 17.64 -9.82
C SER A 275 4.47 17.03 -10.98
N GLU A 276 4.44 17.72 -12.12
CA GLU A 276 3.85 17.20 -13.37
C GLU A 276 4.54 15.93 -13.86
N ARG A 277 5.78 15.68 -13.46
CA ARG A 277 6.50 14.43 -13.74
C ARG A 277 5.69 13.20 -13.33
N LEU A 278 5.05 13.23 -12.15
CA LEU A 278 4.23 12.12 -11.64
C LEU A 278 3.04 11.80 -12.55
N VAL A 279 2.51 12.81 -13.24
CA VAL A 279 1.41 12.67 -14.20
C VAL A 279 1.91 12.20 -15.57
N LYS A 280 3.07 12.71 -16.02
CA LYS A 280 3.69 12.33 -17.30
C LYS A 280 4.14 10.87 -17.31
N ASP A 281 4.79 10.43 -16.24
CA ASP A 281 5.36 9.08 -16.11
C ASP A 281 4.33 8.03 -15.67
N ASP A 282 3.05 8.41 -15.59
CA ASP A 282 1.93 7.55 -15.19
C ASP A 282 2.14 6.87 -13.81
N MET A 283 2.82 7.52 -12.88
CA MET A 283 3.17 6.91 -11.59
C MET A 283 1.94 6.64 -10.71
N PHE A 284 0.94 7.53 -10.72
CA PHE A 284 -0.32 7.37 -9.98
C PHE A 284 -1.52 7.17 -10.90
N THR A 285 -1.30 6.64 -12.09
CA THR A 285 -2.38 6.31 -13.02
C THR A 285 -3.06 5.01 -12.60
N SER A 286 -4.39 4.99 -12.63
CA SER A 286 -5.22 3.86 -12.23
C SER A 286 -6.28 3.55 -13.28
N ILE A 287 -6.75 2.31 -13.30
CA ILE A 287 -7.82 1.85 -14.18
C ILE A 287 -9.04 1.59 -13.32
N HIS A 288 -10.17 2.18 -13.71
CA HIS A 288 -11.46 2.00 -13.06
C HIS A 288 -12.44 1.33 -14.02
N ILE A 289 -13.20 0.36 -13.52
CA ILE A 289 -14.16 -0.39 -14.32
C ILE A 289 -15.54 -0.21 -13.73
N GLU A 290 -16.44 0.40 -14.49
CA GLU A 290 -17.84 0.56 -14.11
C GLU A 290 -18.70 -0.46 -14.81
N LYS A 291 -19.70 -0.99 -14.08
CA LYS A 291 -20.66 -1.96 -14.60
C LYS A 291 -22.02 -1.31 -14.73
N HIS A 292 -22.59 -1.35 -15.94
CA HIS A 292 -23.95 -0.93 -16.23
C HIS A 292 -24.78 -2.16 -16.59
N GLU A 293 -26.00 -2.20 -16.08
CA GLU A 293 -26.92 -3.31 -16.32
C GLU A 293 -28.27 -2.77 -16.79
N MET A 294 -28.80 -3.39 -17.84
CA MET A 294 -30.11 -3.10 -18.41
C MET A 294 -30.90 -4.40 -18.47
N GLU A 295 -32.13 -4.33 -17.98
CA GLU A 295 -33.08 -5.43 -18.04
C GLU A 295 -34.25 -5.08 -18.98
N ALA A 296 -34.66 -6.01 -19.85
CA ALA A 296 -35.88 -5.95 -20.61
C ALA A 296 -36.94 -6.79 -19.89
N ARG A 297 -37.97 -6.12 -19.38
CA ARG A 297 -39.04 -6.72 -18.58
C ARG A 297 -40.32 -6.86 -19.38
N GLU A 298 -41.17 -7.81 -18.98
CA GLU A 298 -42.50 -7.91 -19.47
C GLU A 298 -43.41 -6.91 -18.75
N THR A 299 -44.01 -5.97 -19.50
CA THR A 299 -44.94 -4.97 -18.97
C THR A 299 -46.40 -5.30 -19.34
N LYS A 300 -47.35 -4.68 -18.63
CA LYS A 300 -48.80 -4.86 -18.92
C LYS A 300 -49.20 -4.41 -20.32
N LEU A 301 -48.40 -3.58 -20.97
CA LEU A 301 -48.65 -3.03 -22.32
C LEU A 301 -47.91 -3.81 -23.40
N GLY A 302 -47.13 -4.79 -23.06
CA GLY A 302 -46.27 -5.59 -23.94
C GLY A 302 -44.85 -5.76 -23.41
N PRO A 303 -44.08 -6.64 -24.01
CA PRO A 303 -42.67 -6.82 -23.63
C PRO A 303 -41.82 -5.60 -24.03
N GLU A 304 -40.86 -5.25 -23.23
CA GLU A 304 -39.76 -4.35 -23.60
C GLU A 304 -38.83 -5.08 -24.57
N GLU A 305 -38.32 -4.38 -25.56
CA GLU A 305 -37.45 -4.95 -26.58
C GLU A 305 -36.11 -4.23 -26.61
N ILE A 306 -35.00 -5.03 -26.71
CA ILE A 306 -33.67 -4.51 -26.97
C ILE A 306 -33.51 -4.45 -28.50
N THR A 307 -33.33 -3.25 -29.05
CA THR A 307 -33.27 -3.04 -30.49
C THR A 307 -32.40 -1.82 -30.82
N ARG A 308 -31.83 -1.84 -32.04
CA ARG A 308 -31.12 -0.70 -32.62
C ARG A 308 -32.10 0.39 -33.14
N ASP A 309 -33.33 0.04 -33.40
CA ASP A 309 -34.34 0.93 -33.98
C ASP A 309 -34.99 1.77 -32.88
N ILE A 310 -34.32 2.85 -32.51
CA ILE A 310 -34.70 3.76 -31.42
C ILE A 310 -35.34 5.01 -32.05
N PRO A 311 -36.55 5.44 -31.63
CA PRO A 311 -37.16 6.64 -32.14
C PRO A 311 -36.39 7.90 -31.75
N ASN A 312 -36.34 8.89 -32.66
CA ASN A 312 -35.74 10.21 -32.44
C ASN A 312 -34.24 10.23 -32.16
N VAL A 313 -33.48 9.23 -32.59
CA VAL A 313 -32.03 9.16 -32.47
C VAL A 313 -31.38 9.19 -33.84
N GLY A 314 -30.36 10.03 -34.02
CA GLY A 314 -29.59 10.12 -35.24
C GLY A 314 -28.66 8.92 -35.47
N GLU A 315 -28.38 8.60 -36.73
CA GLU A 315 -27.49 7.47 -37.07
C GLU A 315 -26.07 7.58 -36.50
N ALA A 316 -25.60 8.79 -36.26
CA ALA A 316 -24.30 9.02 -35.65
C ALA A 316 -24.19 8.41 -34.23
N SER A 317 -25.26 8.50 -33.43
CA SER A 317 -25.33 7.91 -32.09
C SER A 317 -25.57 6.39 -32.10
N LEU A 318 -25.94 5.83 -33.26
CA LEU A 318 -26.14 4.38 -33.43
C LEU A 318 -24.93 3.67 -34.06
N ARG A 319 -23.89 4.40 -34.40
CA ARG A 319 -22.75 3.87 -35.15
C ARG A 319 -22.04 2.71 -34.44
N ASP A 320 -21.90 2.81 -33.12
CA ASP A 320 -21.17 1.84 -32.32
C ASP A 320 -22.09 0.72 -31.75
N LEU A 321 -23.35 0.72 -32.11
CA LEU A 321 -24.30 -0.37 -31.78
C LEU A 321 -24.26 -1.47 -32.84
N ASP A 322 -24.39 -2.72 -32.40
CA ASP A 322 -24.58 -3.87 -33.28
C ASP A 322 -26.04 -3.96 -33.84
N GLU A 323 -26.34 -5.01 -34.59
CA GLU A 323 -27.70 -5.24 -35.15
C GLU A 323 -28.75 -5.46 -34.07
N LEU A 324 -28.34 -5.94 -32.88
CA LEU A 324 -29.22 -6.16 -31.73
C LEU A 324 -29.43 -4.89 -30.89
N GLY A 325 -28.76 -3.79 -31.21
CA GLY A 325 -28.84 -2.56 -30.45
C GLY A 325 -27.92 -2.53 -29.20
N ILE A 326 -26.92 -3.39 -29.14
CA ILE A 326 -25.96 -3.47 -28.05
C ILE A 326 -24.63 -2.90 -28.52
N ILE A 327 -23.92 -2.17 -27.64
CA ILE A 327 -22.65 -1.56 -27.98
C ILE A 327 -21.57 -2.64 -28.20
N ARG A 328 -20.71 -2.41 -29.19
CA ARG A 328 -19.59 -3.30 -29.51
C ARG A 328 -18.44 -3.18 -28.48
N VAL A 329 -17.76 -4.27 -28.20
CA VAL A 329 -16.54 -4.29 -27.41
C VAL A 329 -15.44 -3.49 -28.13
N GLY A 330 -14.71 -2.66 -27.38
CA GLY A 330 -13.65 -1.79 -27.89
C GLY A 330 -14.11 -0.41 -28.34
N ALA A 331 -15.42 -0.10 -28.29
CA ALA A 331 -15.94 1.24 -28.59
C ALA A 331 -15.52 2.24 -27.49
N ASP A 332 -15.18 3.45 -27.91
CA ASP A 332 -14.97 4.59 -27.01
C ASP A 332 -16.32 5.28 -26.79
N VAL A 333 -16.66 5.50 -25.52
CA VAL A 333 -17.95 6.08 -25.10
C VAL A 333 -17.75 7.31 -24.25
N GLY A 334 -18.67 8.27 -24.42
CA GLY A 334 -18.76 9.49 -23.62
C GLY A 334 -20.14 9.68 -22.99
N PRO A 335 -20.31 10.73 -22.17
CA PRO A 335 -21.58 11.01 -21.50
C PRO A 335 -22.74 11.15 -22.51
N GLY A 336 -23.81 10.40 -22.28
CA GLY A 336 -25.01 10.43 -23.13
C GLY A 336 -25.02 9.45 -24.29
N ASP A 337 -23.90 8.77 -24.62
CA ASP A 337 -23.85 7.72 -25.63
C ASP A 337 -24.71 6.52 -25.23
N ILE A 338 -25.30 5.84 -26.20
CA ILE A 338 -26.17 4.70 -25.97
C ILE A 338 -25.32 3.44 -25.80
N LEU A 339 -25.48 2.77 -24.65
CA LEU A 339 -24.86 1.47 -24.38
C LEU A 339 -25.74 0.31 -24.85
N VAL A 340 -27.04 0.38 -24.57
CA VAL A 340 -28.02 -0.63 -24.96
C VAL A 340 -29.28 0.09 -25.37
N GLY A 341 -29.69 -0.12 -26.61
CA GLY A 341 -30.94 0.41 -27.14
C GLY A 341 -32.12 -0.39 -26.62
N LYS A 342 -33.03 0.25 -25.92
CA LYS A 342 -34.26 -0.37 -25.41
C LYS A 342 -35.45 0.51 -25.72
N VAL A 343 -36.56 -0.11 -26.13
CA VAL A 343 -37.85 0.56 -26.36
C VAL A 343 -38.91 -0.08 -25.47
N THR A 344 -39.75 0.78 -24.90
CA THR A 344 -40.90 0.35 -24.07
C THR A 344 -42.20 0.74 -24.73
N PRO A 345 -43.23 -0.13 -24.80
CA PRO A 345 -44.54 0.21 -25.35
C PRO A 345 -45.19 1.35 -24.58
N LYS A 346 -45.76 2.35 -25.30
CA LYS A 346 -46.53 3.45 -24.71
C LYS A 346 -48.01 3.08 -24.62
N GLY A 347 -48.67 3.48 -23.52
CA GLY A 347 -50.13 3.49 -23.42
C GLY A 347 -50.75 4.68 -24.15
N GLU A 348 -51.96 4.54 -24.62
CA GLU A 348 -52.67 5.59 -25.38
C GLU A 348 -52.83 6.92 -24.61
N THR A 349 -52.72 6.91 -23.28
CA THR A 349 -52.85 8.08 -22.41
C THR A 349 -51.58 8.90 -22.29
N GLU A 350 -50.44 8.39 -22.73
CA GLU A 350 -49.12 9.05 -22.58
C GLU A 350 -48.69 9.83 -23.81
N LEU A 351 -49.51 9.91 -24.85
CA LEU A 351 -49.19 10.68 -26.05
C LEU A 351 -49.24 12.19 -25.77
N THR A 352 -48.13 12.88 -26.00
CA THR A 352 -48.10 14.35 -25.93
C THR A 352 -49.00 14.98 -26.99
N ALA A 353 -49.46 16.22 -26.75
CA ALA A 353 -50.31 16.94 -27.73
C ALA A 353 -49.64 17.07 -29.12
N GLU A 354 -48.32 17.23 -29.14
CA GLU A 354 -47.49 17.34 -30.34
C GLU A 354 -47.42 15.99 -31.09
N GLU A 355 -47.25 14.88 -30.38
CA GLU A 355 -47.26 13.54 -30.97
C GLU A 355 -48.62 13.15 -31.54
N LYS A 356 -49.73 13.55 -30.87
CA LYS A 356 -51.10 13.39 -31.41
C LYS A 356 -51.28 14.14 -32.73
N LEU A 357 -50.72 15.34 -32.83
CA LEU A 357 -50.80 16.18 -34.02
C LEU A 357 -49.92 15.62 -35.15
N LEU A 358 -48.72 15.14 -34.86
CA LEU A 358 -47.83 14.46 -35.79
C LEU A 358 -48.42 13.16 -36.31
N ARG A 359 -49.12 12.38 -35.49
CA ARG A 359 -49.84 11.16 -35.86
C ARG A 359 -51.02 11.48 -36.79
N ALA A 360 -51.70 12.59 -36.55
CA ALA A 360 -52.80 13.06 -37.43
C ALA A 360 -52.29 13.58 -38.77
N ILE A 361 -51.10 14.18 -38.86
CA ILE A 361 -50.58 14.77 -40.11
C ILE A 361 -49.79 13.76 -40.94
N PHE A 362 -48.98 12.91 -40.35
CA PHE A 362 -48.05 12.02 -41.04
C PHE A 362 -48.49 10.55 -41.11
N GLY A 363 -49.65 10.17 -40.54
CA GLY A 363 -50.16 8.79 -40.52
C GLY A 363 -49.15 7.77 -40.01
N GLU A 364 -49.55 6.82 -39.20
CA GLU A 364 -48.94 5.57 -38.69
C GLU A 364 -47.39 5.44 -38.52
N LYS A 365 -46.54 6.43 -38.82
CA LYS A 365 -45.09 6.32 -38.71
C LYS A 365 -44.50 6.67 -37.32
N SER A 366 -45.32 7.15 -36.38
CA SER A 366 -44.84 7.25 -34.99
C SER A 366 -45.06 5.92 -34.30
N ARG A 367 -43.98 5.14 -34.06
CA ARG A 367 -44.06 3.91 -33.29
C ARG A 367 -44.66 4.19 -31.91
N ASP A 368 -45.56 3.34 -31.44
CA ASP A 368 -46.15 3.40 -30.09
C ASP A 368 -45.15 2.98 -29.00
N VAL A 369 -43.89 3.39 -29.12
CA VAL A 369 -42.81 3.04 -28.22
C VAL A 369 -42.08 4.27 -27.72
N LYS A 370 -41.60 4.18 -26.46
CA LYS A 370 -40.77 5.19 -25.78
C LYS A 370 -39.34 4.72 -25.73
N ASP A 371 -38.38 5.61 -25.98
CA ASP A 371 -36.96 5.35 -25.76
C ASP A 371 -36.67 5.24 -24.26
N THR A 372 -36.22 4.08 -23.84
CA THR A 372 -35.75 3.77 -22.47
C THR A 372 -34.36 3.18 -22.49
N SER A 373 -33.55 3.54 -23.50
CA SER A 373 -32.21 3.05 -23.70
C SER A 373 -31.30 3.39 -22.52
N LEU A 374 -30.37 2.48 -22.24
CA LEU A 374 -29.30 2.71 -21.29
C LEU A 374 -28.24 3.63 -21.91
N ARG A 375 -28.00 4.76 -21.29
CA ARG A 375 -27.01 5.74 -21.73
C ARG A 375 -25.92 5.85 -20.69
N VAL A 376 -24.69 6.23 -21.12
CA VAL A 376 -23.59 6.53 -20.24
C VAL A 376 -23.95 7.71 -19.34
N PRO A 377 -23.85 7.57 -18.01
CA PRO A 377 -24.14 8.65 -17.08
C PRO A 377 -23.23 9.86 -17.28
N HIS A 378 -23.71 11.02 -16.84
CA HIS A 378 -22.91 12.24 -16.90
C HIS A 378 -21.68 12.15 -15.99
N GLY A 379 -20.49 12.47 -16.55
CA GLY A 379 -19.20 12.37 -15.87
C GLY A 379 -18.50 11.03 -16.05
N GLU A 380 -19.07 10.08 -16.77
CA GLU A 380 -18.42 8.81 -17.11
C GLU A 380 -18.01 8.79 -18.58
N HIS A 381 -16.85 8.22 -18.85
CA HIS A 381 -16.32 8.01 -20.19
C HIS A 381 -15.34 6.83 -20.17
N GLY A 382 -15.03 6.28 -21.30
CA GLY A 382 -14.07 5.19 -21.35
C GLY A 382 -14.23 4.27 -22.53
N LYS A 383 -13.66 3.09 -22.41
CA LYS A 383 -13.68 2.05 -23.44
C LYS A 383 -14.45 0.82 -22.96
N ILE A 384 -15.28 0.27 -23.84
CA ILE A 384 -16.03 -0.96 -23.55
C ILE A 384 -15.07 -2.15 -23.58
N ILE A 385 -14.93 -2.86 -22.45
CA ILE A 385 -14.04 -4.02 -22.32
C ILE A 385 -14.79 -5.35 -22.43
N GLU A 386 -16.02 -5.41 -21.93
CA GLU A 386 -16.83 -6.64 -21.92
C GLU A 386 -18.30 -6.31 -22.05
N VAL A 387 -19.03 -7.15 -22.78
CA VAL A 387 -20.48 -7.12 -22.89
C VAL A 387 -21.00 -8.54 -22.69
N LYS A 388 -21.93 -8.72 -21.77
CA LYS A 388 -22.56 -10.01 -21.50
C LYS A 388 -24.06 -9.91 -21.67
N VAL A 389 -24.59 -10.72 -22.57
CA VAL A 389 -26.04 -10.82 -22.85
C VAL A 389 -26.54 -12.09 -22.18
N LEU A 390 -27.55 -11.96 -21.35
CA LEU A 390 -28.24 -13.04 -20.68
C LEU A 390 -29.67 -13.06 -21.20
N SER A 391 -30.16 -14.21 -21.65
CA SER A 391 -31.52 -14.34 -22.19
C SER A 391 -32.22 -15.57 -21.63
N ARG A 392 -33.50 -15.42 -21.32
CA ARG A 392 -34.33 -16.53 -20.89
C ARG A 392 -34.45 -17.63 -21.97
N SER A 393 -34.35 -17.27 -23.25
CA SER A 393 -34.29 -18.23 -24.33
C SER A 393 -33.10 -19.16 -24.29
N ASN A 394 -31.96 -18.69 -23.75
CA ASN A 394 -30.75 -19.45 -23.54
C ASN A 394 -30.74 -20.25 -22.20
N LYS A 395 -31.85 -20.19 -21.44
CA LYS A 395 -32.00 -20.81 -20.12
C LYS A 395 -31.08 -20.22 -19.05
N ASP A 396 -30.70 -18.95 -19.21
CA ASP A 396 -29.94 -18.24 -18.19
C ASP A 396 -30.86 -17.95 -16.98
N ASP A 397 -30.25 -17.95 -15.78
CA ASP A 397 -30.99 -17.66 -14.55
C ASP A 397 -31.23 -16.16 -14.42
N LEU A 398 -32.46 -15.75 -14.73
CA LEU A 398 -32.94 -14.38 -14.70
C LEU A 398 -34.09 -14.20 -13.69
N PRO A 399 -34.20 -13.03 -13.05
CA PRO A 399 -35.30 -12.72 -12.15
C PRO A 399 -36.68 -12.92 -12.83
N PRO A 400 -37.74 -13.22 -12.05
CA PRO A 400 -39.09 -13.35 -12.60
C PRO A 400 -39.54 -12.08 -13.34
N GLY A 401 -40.08 -12.24 -14.56
CA GLY A 401 -40.55 -11.13 -15.37
C GLY A 401 -39.48 -10.42 -16.22
N VAL A 402 -38.23 -10.83 -16.15
CA VAL A 402 -37.13 -10.36 -17.01
C VAL A 402 -36.94 -11.35 -18.17
N ASN A 403 -36.96 -10.87 -19.41
CA ASN A 403 -36.74 -11.68 -20.60
C ASN A 403 -35.26 -11.68 -21.02
N ASP A 404 -34.67 -10.51 -21.09
CA ASP A 404 -33.27 -10.30 -21.45
C ASP A 404 -32.60 -9.33 -20.48
N ALA A 405 -31.32 -9.55 -20.19
CA ALA A 405 -30.48 -8.66 -19.41
C ALA A 405 -29.14 -8.47 -20.11
N VAL A 406 -28.70 -7.23 -20.24
CA VAL A 406 -27.40 -6.89 -20.82
C VAL A 406 -26.54 -6.19 -19.78
N ARG A 407 -25.34 -6.68 -19.62
CA ARG A 407 -24.32 -6.11 -18.74
C ARG A 407 -23.19 -5.59 -19.58
N VAL A 408 -22.81 -4.35 -19.34
CA VAL A 408 -21.74 -3.66 -20.06
C VAL A 408 -20.71 -3.18 -19.07
N TRP A 409 -19.43 -3.42 -19.34
CA TRP A 409 -18.31 -2.93 -18.52
C TRP A 409 -17.52 -1.87 -19.27
N ILE A 410 -17.37 -0.71 -18.65
CA ILE A 410 -16.63 0.44 -19.17
C ILE A 410 -15.35 0.58 -18.35
N ALA A 411 -14.20 0.56 -19.02
CA ALA A 411 -12.92 0.84 -18.40
C ALA A 411 -12.49 2.27 -18.66
N GLN A 412 -12.10 2.97 -17.60
CA GLN A 412 -11.58 4.32 -17.63
C GLN A 412 -10.17 4.37 -17.03
N THR A 413 -9.24 5.03 -17.71
CA THR A 413 -7.93 5.32 -17.17
C THR A 413 -7.94 6.70 -16.53
N ARG A 414 -7.59 6.79 -15.25
CA ARG A 414 -7.57 8.03 -14.46
C ARG A 414 -6.17 8.36 -14.01
N LYS A 415 -5.63 9.48 -14.46
CA LYS A 415 -4.39 10.07 -13.96
C LYS A 415 -4.67 10.79 -12.63
N ILE A 416 -3.61 11.09 -11.88
CA ILE A 416 -3.75 11.93 -10.70
C ILE A 416 -4.11 13.36 -11.11
N SER A 417 -5.07 13.95 -10.42
CA SER A 417 -5.57 15.29 -10.71
C SER A 417 -5.70 16.15 -9.46
N VAL A 418 -5.85 17.45 -9.64
CA VAL A 418 -6.13 18.39 -8.54
C VAL A 418 -7.46 18.02 -7.89
N GLY A 419 -7.49 17.94 -6.56
CA GLY A 419 -8.64 17.52 -5.78
C GLY A 419 -8.65 16.05 -5.38
N ASP A 420 -7.77 15.22 -5.96
CA ASP A 420 -7.62 13.83 -5.55
C ASP A 420 -6.97 13.72 -4.17
N LYS A 421 -7.35 12.71 -3.41
CA LYS A 421 -6.84 12.47 -2.07
C LYS A 421 -5.67 11.50 -2.11
N MET A 422 -4.57 11.88 -1.50
CA MET A 422 -3.39 11.06 -1.29
C MET A 422 -3.11 10.90 0.20
N ALA A 423 -2.37 9.86 0.55
CA ALA A 423 -1.94 9.62 1.92
C ALA A 423 -0.64 8.82 1.96
N GLY A 424 0.11 8.99 3.04
CA GLY A 424 1.15 8.04 3.42
C GLY A 424 0.59 6.93 4.33
N ARG A 425 1.49 6.13 4.91
CA ARG A 425 1.13 5.05 5.85
C ARG A 425 0.94 5.53 7.29
N HIS A 426 1.37 6.74 7.62
CA HIS A 426 1.39 7.31 8.98
C HIS A 426 0.18 8.19 9.33
N GLY A 427 -0.93 8.01 8.63
CA GLY A 427 -2.11 8.84 8.84
C GLY A 427 -1.99 10.27 8.27
N ASN A 428 -0.93 10.57 7.55
CA ASN A 428 -0.73 11.81 6.83
C ASN A 428 -1.53 11.79 5.53
N LYS A 429 -2.70 12.42 5.56
CA LYS A 429 -3.62 12.53 4.42
C LYS A 429 -3.68 13.95 3.92
N GLY A 430 -3.80 14.10 2.61
CA GLY A 430 -3.95 15.41 2.01
C GLY A 430 -4.65 15.36 0.67
N VAL A 431 -5.06 16.53 0.21
CA VAL A 431 -5.71 16.72 -1.08
C VAL A 431 -4.75 17.47 -2.00
N VAL A 432 -4.64 17.03 -3.24
CA VAL A 432 -3.81 17.69 -4.25
C VAL A 432 -4.37 19.09 -4.54
N SER A 433 -3.61 20.12 -4.21
CA SER A 433 -3.99 21.52 -4.43
C SER A 433 -3.52 22.02 -5.79
N ARG A 434 -2.31 21.64 -6.18
CA ARG A 434 -1.67 22.06 -7.41
C ARG A 434 -0.78 20.98 -7.99
N ILE A 435 -0.69 20.97 -9.32
CA ILE A 435 0.31 20.21 -10.08
C ILE A 435 1.16 21.25 -10.77
N LEU A 436 2.45 21.28 -10.44
CA LEU A 436 3.41 22.24 -10.99
C LEU A 436 4.21 21.60 -12.12
N PRO A 437 4.60 22.38 -13.14
CA PRO A 437 5.61 21.97 -14.09
C PRO A 437 6.88 21.53 -13.36
N GLN A 438 7.61 20.58 -13.93
CA GLN A 438 8.82 20.06 -13.31
C GLN A 438 9.88 21.14 -13.08
N GLU A 439 9.95 22.11 -13.98
CA GLU A 439 10.89 23.24 -13.96
C GLU A 439 10.62 24.20 -12.80
N ASP A 440 9.36 24.32 -12.36
CA ASP A 440 8.96 25.22 -11.27
C ASP A 440 9.12 24.58 -9.88
N MET A 441 9.38 23.27 -9.83
CA MET A 441 9.56 22.56 -8.55
C MET A 441 10.90 22.91 -7.92
N PRO A 442 10.98 22.98 -6.56
CA PRO A 442 12.26 23.07 -5.87
C PRO A 442 13.18 21.90 -6.26
N PHE A 443 14.48 22.16 -6.36
CA PHE A 443 15.45 21.15 -6.76
C PHE A 443 16.70 21.14 -5.85
N LEU A 444 17.35 20.00 -5.80
CA LEU A 444 18.60 19.77 -5.07
C LEU A 444 19.81 20.38 -5.82
N GLU A 445 20.98 20.42 -5.18
CA GLU A 445 22.24 20.91 -5.80
C GLU A 445 22.64 20.16 -7.07
N ASP A 446 22.28 18.88 -7.16
CA ASP A 446 22.51 18.05 -8.36
C ASP A 446 21.53 18.31 -9.50
N GLY A 447 20.55 19.22 -9.29
CA GLY A 447 19.51 19.53 -10.25
C GLY A 447 18.28 18.61 -10.20
N THR A 448 18.21 17.64 -9.28
CA THR A 448 17.09 16.74 -9.14
C THR A 448 15.87 17.47 -8.53
N PRO A 449 14.73 17.59 -9.25
CA PRO A 449 13.55 18.23 -8.71
C PRO A 449 12.84 17.32 -7.72
N VAL A 450 12.19 17.90 -6.69
CA VAL A 450 11.33 17.14 -5.77
C VAL A 450 10.01 16.78 -6.45
N ASP A 451 9.44 15.66 -6.04
CA ASP A 451 8.17 15.16 -6.59
C ASP A 451 6.95 15.70 -5.87
N ILE A 452 7.05 15.83 -4.56
CA ILE A 452 5.94 16.22 -3.68
C ILE A 452 6.44 17.22 -2.64
N ILE A 453 5.63 18.25 -2.37
CA ILE A 453 5.90 19.19 -1.28
C ILE A 453 4.81 19.04 -0.23
N LEU A 454 5.22 18.71 1.00
CA LEU A 454 4.36 18.56 2.17
C LEU A 454 4.58 19.69 3.16
N ASN A 455 3.51 20.06 3.88
CA ASN A 455 3.58 21.09 4.92
C ASN A 455 4.17 20.51 6.21
N PRO A 456 5.29 21.04 6.72
CA PRO A 456 5.89 20.59 7.97
C PRO A 456 5.03 20.84 9.20
N ILE A 457 4.16 21.84 9.19
CA ILE A 457 3.27 22.18 10.32
C ILE A 457 2.29 21.04 10.64
N GLY A 458 1.99 20.18 9.66
CA GLY A 458 1.14 19.00 9.83
C GLY A 458 1.74 17.88 10.69
N VAL A 459 3.04 17.91 11.01
CA VAL A 459 3.72 16.83 11.75
C VAL A 459 3.65 17.00 13.26
N PRO A 460 4.05 18.14 13.86
CA PRO A 460 4.20 18.26 15.33
C PRO A 460 2.88 18.05 16.08
N SER A 461 1.79 18.68 15.62
CA SER A 461 0.49 18.59 16.28
C SER A 461 -0.15 17.20 16.21
N ARG A 462 0.27 16.38 15.26
CA ARG A 462 -0.31 15.05 15.00
C ARG A 462 0.55 13.93 15.55
N MET A 463 1.78 14.22 15.96
CA MET A 463 2.70 13.27 16.61
C MET A 463 2.92 11.97 15.80
N ASN A 464 2.92 12.06 14.48
CA ASN A 464 3.20 10.95 13.58
C ASN A 464 4.64 11.05 13.06
N LEU A 465 5.61 10.85 13.96
CA LEU A 465 7.03 10.98 13.68
C LEU A 465 7.57 9.89 12.76
N GLY A 466 6.89 8.75 12.67
CA GLY A 466 7.27 7.64 11.79
C GLY A 466 7.46 8.07 10.33
N GLN A 467 6.69 9.05 9.84
CA GLN A 467 6.86 9.58 8.48
C GLN A 467 8.22 10.28 8.28
N VAL A 468 8.74 10.93 9.30
CA VAL A 468 10.06 11.61 9.23
C VAL A 468 11.18 10.58 9.23
N LEU A 469 11.09 9.56 10.09
CA LEU A 469 12.03 8.45 10.13
C LEU A 469 12.01 7.65 8.82
N GLU A 470 10.82 7.37 8.27
CA GLU A 470 10.67 6.77 6.94
C GLU A 470 11.36 7.60 5.86
N THR A 471 11.19 8.92 5.88
CA THR A 471 11.77 9.82 4.89
C THR A 471 13.30 9.78 4.93
N HIS A 472 13.91 9.82 6.12
CA HIS A 472 15.37 9.77 6.28
C HIS A 472 15.94 8.41 5.86
N LEU A 473 15.34 7.32 6.35
CA LEU A 473 15.77 5.97 5.98
C LEU A 473 15.53 5.71 4.49
N GLY A 474 14.42 6.21 3.93
CA GLY A 474 14.10 6.10 2.51
C GLY A 474 15.10 6.83 1.61
N TRP A 475 15.65 7.97 2.06
CA TRP A 475 16.73 8.66 1.36
C TRP A 475 17.99 7.80 1.30
N ALA A 476 18.43 7.29 2.45
CA ALA A 476 19.60 6.43 2.54
C ALA A 476 19.43 5.13 1.75
N ALA A 477 18.28 4.46 1.89
CA ALA A 477 17.99 3.20 1.23
C ALA A 477 17.95 3.34 -0.31
N ARG A 478 17.38 4.43 -0.79
CA ARG A 478 17.37 4.73 -2.21
C ARG A 478 18.76 5.06 -2.75
N GLY A 479 19.52 5.89 -2.05
CA GLY A 479 20.88 6.27 -2.46
C GLY A 479 21.87 5.10 -2.44
N LEU A 480 21.73 4.19 -1.49
CA LEU A 480 22.54 2.97 -1.34
C LEU A 480 21.95 1.75 -2.06
N ASN A 481 20.79 1.90 -2.72
CA ASN A 481 20.10 0.84 -3.47
C ASN A 481 19.85 -0.43 -2.65
N PHE A 482 19.29 -0.29 -1.45
CA PHE A 482 18.82 -1.41 -0.65
C PHE A 482 17.37 -1.22 -0.21
N GLN A 483 16.70 -2.31 0.10
CA GLN A 483 15.36 -2.30 0.68
C GLN A 483 15.46 -2.48 2.20
N ALA A 484 14.95 -1.51 2.96
CA ALA A 484 14.94 -1.56 4.42
C ALA A 484 13.73 -2.36 4.92
N ARG A 485 13.98 -3.25 5.89
CA ARG A 485 12.93 -4.00 6.58
C ARG A 485 12.92 -3.60 8.05
N THR A 486 11.86 -2.91 8.47
CA THR A 486 11.69 -2.39 9.84
C THR A 486 10.43 -3.01 10.45
N PRO A 487 10.51 -4.22 11.03
CA PRO A 487 9.37 -4.85 11.68
C PRO A 487 8.80 -3.97 12.79
N VAL A 488 7.51 -4.08 13.04
CA VAL A 488 6.84 -3.34 14.11
C VAL A 488 7.40 -3.79 15.46
N PHE A 489 7.74 -2.85 16.34
CA PHE A 489 8.40 -3.01 17.64
C PHE A 489 9.85 -3.52 17.58
N ASP A 490 10.41 -3.72 16.41
CA ASP A 490 11.80 -4.05 16.17
C ASP A 490 12.35 -3.25 14.98
N GLY A 491 12.00 -1.97 14.93
CA GLY A 491 12.39 -1.04 13.88
C GLY A 491 13.83 -0.58 13.97
N ALA A 492 14.27 0.16 12.95
CA ALA A 492 15.58 0.80 12.96
C ALA A 492 15.61 1.91 14.02
N ARG A 493 16.64 1.88 14.87
CA ARG A 493 16.89 2.95 15.83
C ARG A 493 17.51 4.16 15.14
N ASP A 494 17.48 5.31 15.81
CA ASP A 494 18.05 6.56 15.30
C ASP A 494 19.51 6.38 14.88
N ASP A 495 20.32 5.69 15.69
CA ASP A 495 21.72 5.39 15.38
C ASP A 495 21.88 4.64 14.05
N SER A 496 21.02 3.67 13.78
CA SER A 496 21.07 2.87 12.54
C SER A 496 20.65 3.69 11.30
N ILE A 497 19.72 4.64 11.46
CA ILE A 497 19.30 5.55 10.40
C ILE A 497 20.42 6.54 10.10
N GLU A 498 21.04 7.11 11.15
CA GLU A 498 22.15 8.04 11.02
C GLU A 498 23.41 7.36 10.44
N ASP A 499 23.68 6.10 10.79
CA ASP A 499 24.72 5.28 10.15
C ASP A 499 24.48 5.10 8.66
N SER A 500 23.22 4.82 8.28
CA SER A 500 22.86 4.64 6.87
C SER A 500 23.03 5.95 6.06
N LEU A 501 22.66 7.09 6.65
CA LEU A 501 22.89 8.40 6.06
C LEU A 501 24.40 8.72 5.95
N GLY A 502 25.17 8.37 6.98
CA GLY A 502 26.63 8.52 6.97
C GLY A 502 27.30 7.67 5.89
N ARG A 503 26.85 6.42 5.69
CA ARG A 503 27.32 5.53 4.62
C ARG A 503 27.02 6.09 3.23
N LEU A 504 25.82 6.67 3.04
CA LEU A 504 25.46 7.35 1.79
C LEU A 504 26.37 8.55 1.53
N TRP A 505 26.62 9.38 2.56
CA TRP A 505 27.52 10.51 2.45
C TRP A 505 28.95 10.10 2.07
N PHE A 506 29.48 8.96 2.55
CA PHE A 506 30.76 8.44 2.09
C PHE A 506 30.77 8.13 0.60
N ALA A 507 29.70 7.54 0.08
CA ALA A 507 29.56 7.25 -1.33
C ALA A 507 29.52 8.53 -2.20
N GLU A 508 28.83 9.57 -1.72
CA GLU A 508 28.77 10.89 -2.34
C GLU A 508 30.16 11.56 -2.35
N GLN A 509 30.86 11.60 -1.19
CA GLN A 509 32.18 12.21 -1.09
C GLN A 509 33.27 11.47 -1.87
N ALA A 510 33.12 10.18 -2.05
CA ALA A 510 34.00 9.38 -2.90
C ALA A 510 33.69 9.52 -4.38
N ASP A 511 32.64 10.26 -4.77
CA ASP A 511 32.11 10.31 -6.13
C ASP A 511 31.89 8.90 -6.72
N ALA A 512 31.37 8.02 -5.86
CA ALA A 512 31.17 6.60 -6.15
C ALA A 512 29.73 6.27 -6.58
N ILE A 513 28.87 7.27 -6.66
CA ILE A 513 27.48 7.12 -7.13
C ILE A 513 27.44 7.45 -8.60
N ASP A 514 27.07 6.46 -9.42
CA ASP A 514 26.81 6.66 -10.85
C ASP A 514 25.32 6.89 -11.05
N PRO A 515 24.87 8.10 -11.41
CA PRO A 515 23.46 8.37 -11.65
C PRO A 515 23.03 7.65 -12.92
N SER A 516 22.35 6.51 -12.79
CA SER A 516 21.71 5.85 -13.92
C SER A 516 20.58 6.73 -14.47
N PRO A 517 20.61 7.12 -15.74
CA PRO A 517 19.64 8.06 -16.31
C PRO A 517 18.22 7.48 -16.45
N THR A 518 18.02 6.19 -16.22
CA THR A 518 16.76 5.49 -16.51
C THR A 518 16.14 4.78 -15.31
N ASP A 519 16.92 4.44 -14.29
CA ASP A 519 16.43 3.78 -13.08
C ASP A 519 16.81 4.59 -11.85
N TRP A 520 15.84 4.80 -10.99
CA TRP A 520 16.00 5.49 -9.71
C TRP A 520 16.86 4.71 -8.69
N SER A 521 17.63 3.72 -9.16
CA SER A 521 18.55 2.91 -8.39
C SER A 521 19.97 3.22 -8.84
N PRO A 522 20.69 4.13 -8.19
CA PRO A 522 22.06 4.43 -8.54
C PRO A 522 22.94 3.19 -8.36
N LEU A 523 23.91 3.02 -9.26
CA LEU A 523 24.96 2.03 -9.10
C LEU A 523 26.08 2.61 -8.24
N ILE A 524 26.48 1.86 -7.21
CA ILE A 524 27.55 2.26 -6.32
C ILE A 524 28.85 1.55 -6.70
N ASP A 525 29.89 2.31 -6.96
CA ASP A 525 31.26 1.81 -7.13
C ASP A 525 31.92 1.57 -5.74
N TYR A 526 31.60 0.41 -5.13
CA TYR A 526 32.15 0.03 -3.85
C TYR A 526 33.67 0.07 -3.78
N PRO A 527 34.45 -0.44 -4.77
CA PRO A 527 35.91 -0.29 -4.81
C PRO A 527 36.37 1.15 -4.64
N LYS A 528 35.79 2.09 -5.37
CA LYS A 528 36.15 3.52 -5.32
C LYS A 528 35.89 4.13 -3.95
N MET A 529 34.78 3.77 -3.32
CA MET A 529 34.42 4.21 -1.97
C MET A 529 35.37 3.62 -0.93
N VAL A 530 35.71 2.33 -1.01
CA VAL A 530 36.66 1.66 -0.11
C VAL A 530 38.04 2.30 -0.21
N ASP A 531 38.52 2.59 -1.40
CA ASP A 531 39.81 3.27 -1.63
C ASP A 531 39.81 4.70 -1.06
N TRP A 532 38.70 5.42 -1.15
CA TRP A 532 38.57 6.76 -0.57
C TRP A 532 38.61 6.69 0.97
N LEU A 533 37.85 5.77 1.61
CA LEU A 533 37.84 5.58 3.05
C LEU A 533 39.21 5.16 3.59
N ALA A 534 39.93 4.27 2.92
CA ALA A 534 41.29 3.87 3.27
C ALA A 534 42.26 5.05 3.26
N LYS A 535 42.14 5.98 2.31
CA LYS A 535 42.94 7.23 2.26
C LYS A 535 42.63 8.14 3.43
N GLN A 536 41.41 8.12 3.97
CA GLN A 536 41.02 8.87 5.18
C GLN A 536 41.41 8.14 6.49
N GLY A 537 41.94 6.92 6.42
CA GLY A 537 42.37 6.14 7.57
C GLY A 537 41.29 5.29 8.22
N TYR A 538 40.20 5.03 7.53
CA TYR A 538 39.09 4.22 8.03
C TYR A 538 39.00 2.86 7.31
N ASP A 539 38.58 1.82 8.07
CA ASP A 539 38.33 0.49 7.52
C ASP A 539 36.87 0.40 7.05
N ALA A 540 36.67 0.30 5.75
CA ALA A 540 35.33 0.18 5.13
C ALA A 540 34.56 -1.06 5.64
N ASN A 541 35.23 -2.20 5.90
CA ASN A 541 34.54 -3.40 6.36
C ASN A 541 33.85 -3.20 7.71
N ARG A 542 34.43 -2.39 8.60
CA ARG A 542 33.81 -2.07 9.88
C ARG A 542 32.67 -1.08 9.75
N LEU A 543 32.84 -0.05 8.90
CA LEU A 543 31.82 1.00 8.69
C LEU A 543 30.56 0.48 7.99
N PHE A 544 30.69 -0.59 7.20
CA PHE A 544 29.57 -1.23 6.49
C PHE A 544 29.07 -2.52 7.16
N ASP A 545 29.58 -2.86 8.34
CA ASP A 545 29.06 -3.98 9.15
C ASP A 545 27.83 -3.52 9.95
N ASP A 546 26.69 -4.12 9.69
CA ASP A 546 25.42 -3.79 10.37
C ASP A 546 25.39 -4.25 11.84
N ALA A 547 26.31 -5.12 12.23
CA ALA A 547 26.46 -5.54 13.64
C ALA A 547 27.11 -4.44 14.50
N ILE A 548 27.84 -3.51 13.88
CA ILE A 548 28.56 -2.41 14.56
C ILE A 548 27.75 -1.12 14.36
N LYS A 549 27.04 -0.70 15.40
CA LYS A 549 26.17 0.49 15.34
C LYS A 549 26.92 1.73 15.83
N GLY A 550 26.66 2.88 15.16
CA GLY A 550 27.18 4.19 15.53
C GLY A 550 28.56 4.53 14.97
N GLU A 551 29.33 3.57 14.39
CA GLU A 551 30.68 3.82 13.87
C GLU A 551 30.65 4.65 12.55
N ALA A 552 29.71 4.36 11.65
CA ALA A 552 29.58 5.11 10.41
C ALA A 552 29.11 6.56 10.67
N ARG A 553 28.18 6.75 11.61
CA ARG A 553 27.75 8.06 12.11
C ARG A 553 28.95 8.87 12.64
N GLU A 554 29.73 8.29 13.57
CA GLU A 554 30.88 8.96 14.18
C GLU A 554 31.93 9.34 13.12
N ALA A 555 32.29 8.40 12.25
CA ALA A 555 33.27 8.62 11.20
C ALA A 555 32.82 9.72 10.22
N SER A 556 31.54 9.71 9.81
CA SER A 556 30.99 10.73 8.90
C SER A 556 31.00 12.12 9.54
N LEU A 557 30.60 12.25 10.81
CA LEU A 557 30.65 13.52 11.53
C LEU A 557 32.07 14.04 11.74
N ARG A 558 33.02 13.17 12.07
CA ARG A 558 34.44 13.54 12.20
C ARG A 558 35.05 14.05 10.89
N LEU A 559 34.78 13.33 9.80
CA LEU A 559 35.24 13.74 8.46
C LEU A 559 34.56 15.02 7.99
N TRP A 560 33.27 15.17 8.26
CA TRP A 560 32.54 16.39 7.92
C TRP A 560 33.04 17.60 8.68
N LEU A 561 33.27 17.46 10.01
CA LEU A 561 33.86 18.54 10.83
C LEU A 561 35.24 18.96 10.30
N LYS A 562 36.09 18.01 9.98
CA LYS A 562 37.44 18.26 9.48
C LYS A 562 37.47 18.87 8.08
N ASN A 563 36.69 18.30 7.14
CA ASN A 563 36.82 18.64 5.71
C ASN A 563 35.90 19.80 5.28
N ILE A 564 34.70 19.92 5.89
CA ILE A 564 33.67 20.89 5.47
C ILE A 564 33.55 22.01 6.50
N ALA A 565 33.37 21.67 7.78
CA ALA A 565 33.23 22.67 8.83
C ALA A 565 34.57 23.33 9.23
N LEU A 566 35.71 22.71 8.89
CA LEU A 566 37.07 23.17 9.19
C LEU A 566 37.32 23.34 10.69
N VAL A 567 36.80 22.41 11.49
CA VAL A 567 36.96 22.34 12.95
C VAL A 567 37.57 21.00 13.31
N ASP A 568 38.56 21.03 14.24
CA ASP A 568 39.29 19.83 14.66
C ASP A 568 38.46 18.99 15.65
N PRO A 569 38.09 17.75 15.30
CA PRO A 569 37.31 16.84 16.17
C PRO A 569 38.20 15.94 17.05
N ASP A 570 39.56 16.03 16.95
CA ASP A 570 40.46 15.10 17.60
C ASP A 570 40.37 15.18 19.13
N GLY A 571 40.32 14.01 19.78
CA GLY A 571 40.28 13.89 21.25
C GLY A 571 38.92 14.15 21.91
N LYS A 572 37.85 14.29 21.11
CA LYS A 572 36.49 14.51 21.62
C LYS A 572 35.64 13.24 21.57
N ASP A 573 34.72 13.13 22.54
CA ASP A 573 33.76 12.04 22.63
C ASP A 573 32.63 12.20 21.59
N VAL A 574 31.91 11.11 21.33
CA VAL A 574 30.80 11.06 20.31
C VAL A 574 29.74 12.09 20.60
N ASP A 575 29.34 12.27 21.86
CA ASP A 575 28.34 13.24 22.29
C ASP A 575 28.80 14.68 22.08
N GLU A 576 30.08 14.96 22.33
CA GLU A 576 30.69 16.28 22.07
C GLU A 576 30.73 16.59 20.57
N ILE A 577 31.05 15.59 19.74
CA ILE A 577 31.06 15.73 18.27
C ILE A 577 29.65 16.04 17.74
N HIS A 578 28.68 15.32 18.26
CA HIS A 578 27.27 15.55 17.88
C HIS A 578 26.81 16.96 18.28
N GLN A 579 27.15 17.40 19.50
CA GLN A 579 26.81 18.76 19.95
C GLN A 579 27.52 19.83 19.12
N MET A 580 28.77 19.63 18.75
CA MET A 580 29.49 20.54 17.84
C MET A 580 28.83 20.61 16.47
N ALA A 581 28.37 19.47 15.92
CA ALA A 581 27.68 19.44 14.66
C ALA A 581 26.36 20.22 14.72
N LEU A 582 25.61 20.10 15.83
CA LEU A 582 24.38 20.87 16.10
C LEU A 582 24.67 22.38 16.19
N ASP A 583 25.72 22.78 16.88
CA ASP A 583 26.08 24.20 17.04
C ASP A 583 26.51 24.82 15.68
N ILE A 584 27.30 24.10 14.90
CA ILE A 584 27.70 24.53 13.55
C ILE A 584 26.50 24.63 12.61
N HIS A 585 25.59 23.65 12.68
CA HIS A 585 24.35 23.69 11.91
C HIS A 585 23.52 24.93 12.25
N ARG A 586 23.38 25.26 13.53
CA ARG A 586 22.67 26.43 14.00
C ARG A 586 23.34 27.75 13.56
N ASP A 587 24.67 27.85 13.71
CA ASP A 587 25.40 29.09 13.52
C ASP A 587 25.73 29.37 12.04
N ARG A 588 26.03 28.34 11.28
CA ARG A 588 26.52 28.45 9.89
C ARG A 588 25.52 27.96 8.84
N GLN A 589 24.39 27.37 9.24
CA GLN A 589 23.39 26.79 8.33
C GLN A 589 23.97 25.72 7.37
N ILE A 590 24.98 24.96 7.81
CA ILE A 590 25.56 23.85 7.06
C ILE A 590 25.02 22.57 7.65
N ALA A 591 24.41 21.69 6.83
CA ALA A 591 23.84 20.43 7.29
C ALA A 591 24.94 19.39 7.57
N PRO A 592 24.96 18.77 8.76
CA PRO A 592 25.71 17.54 8.99
C PRO A 592 25.15 16.39 8.13
N PRO A 593 25.96 15.42 7.73
CA PRO A 593 25.55 14.33 6.83
C PRO A 593 24.42 13.45 7.39
N THR A 594 24.29 13.39 8.72
CA THR A 594 23.33 12.54 9.41
C THR A 594 21.96 13.17 9.65
N PHE A 595 21.77 14.45 9.28
CA PHE A 595 20.52 15.20 9.60
C PHE A 595 19.44 15.09 8.52
N GLY A 596 19.74 14.56 7.34
CA GLY A 596 18.79 14.45 6.24
C GLY A 596 18.19 15.79 5.78
N LYS A 597 18.94 16.87 5.96
CA LYS A 597 18.57 18.23 5.54
C LYS A 597 19.46 18.71 4.42
N PHE A 598 18.83 19.28 3.39
CA PHE A 598 19.49 19.70 2.17
C PHE A 598 19.17 21.15 1.83
N GLN A 599 20.10 21.79 1.14
CA GLN A 599 19.83 23.07 0.50
C GLN A 599 18.99 22.83 -0.75
N LEU A 600 17.83 23.44 -0.82
CA LEU A 600 17.01 23.45 -2.02
C LEU A 600 17.08 24.82 -2.69
N TYR A 601 16.88 24.81 -4.00
CA TYR A 601 16.81 25.98 -4.87
C TYR A 601 15.39 26.11 -5.43
N ASP A 602 14.90 27.34 -5.55
CA ASP A 602 13.59 27.61 -6.15
C ASP A 602 13.67 27.38 -7.68
N GLY A 603 12.79 26.55 -8.21
CA GLY A 603 12.73 26.26 -9.64
C GLY A 603 12.49 27.46 -10.55
N ARG A 604 11.83 28.50 -10.02
CA ARG A 604 11.48 29.71 -10.80
C ARG A 604 12.58 30.75 -10.82
N SER A 605 13.20 31.04 -9.66
CA SER A 605 14.23 32.07 -9.55
C SER A 605 15.65 31.50 -9.63
N GLY A 606 15.84 30.24 -9.24
CA GLY A 606 17.15 29.61 -9.07
C GLY A 606 17.85 30.01 -7.78
N ASP A 607 17.20 30.81 -6.91
CA ASP A 607 17.78 31.23 -5.65
C ASP A 607 17.68 30.12 -4.59
N PRO A 608 18.68 30.00 -3.69
CA PRO A 608 18.60 29.07 -2.57
C PRO A 608 17.53 29.51 -1.55
N PHE A 609 16.83 28.57 -0.95
CA PHE A 609 15.94 28.85 0.18
C PHE A 609 16.75 29.22 1.42
N ASP A 610 16.20 30.08 2.27
CA ASP A 610 16.86 30.60 3.47
C ASP A 610 17.18 29.50 4.53
N GLN A 611 16.43 28.40 4.52
CA GLN A 611 16.57 27.33 5.49
C GLN A 611 16.83 26.00 4.80
N LEU A 612 17.60 25.14 5.46
CA LEU A 612 17.79 23.76 5.04
C LEU A 612 16.50 22.95 5.26
N ILE A 613 16.14 22.17 4.26
CA ILE A 613 14.85 21.48 4.15
C ILE A 613 15.07 19.97 4.28
N THR A 614 14.21 19.30 5.04
CA THR A 614 14.19 17.83 5.10
C THR A 614 13.67 17.28 3.79
N VAL A 615 14.51 16.50 3.12
CA VAL A 615 14.20 15.84 1.84
C VAL A 615 14.48 14.35 1.97
N GLY A 616 13.64 13.54 1.37
CA GLY A 616 13.86 12.09 1.34
C GLY A 616 12.77 11.36 0.59
N SER A 617 12.82 10.04 0.60
CA SER A 617 11.85 9.18 -0.07
C SER A 617 10.77 8.72 0.90
N ILE A 618 9.51 8.91 0.55
CA ILE A 618 8.35 8.42 1.30
C ILE A 618 7.43 7.62 0.39
N TYR A 619 6.73 6.64 0.97
CA TYR A 619 5.77 5.83 0.26
C TYR A 619 4.38 6.47 0.27
N MET A 620 3.87 6.85 -0.91
CA MET A 620 2.59 7.55 -1.05
C MET A 620 1.56 6.69 -1.77
N LEU A 621 0.32 6.76 -1.28
CA LEU A 621 -0.85 6.02 -1.75
C LEU A 621 -1.85 6.99 -2.40
N LYS A 622 -2.44 6.59 -3.54
CA LYS A 622 -3.62 7.22 -4.11
C LYS A 622 -4.85 6.56 -3.50
N LEU A 623 -5.78 7.35 -2.97
CA LEU A 623 -6.99 6.82 -2.33
C LEU A 623 -8.19 6.82 -3.30
N ILE A 624 -9.19 5.99 -2.99
CA ILE A 624 -10.42 5.85 -3.81
C ILE A 624 -11.30 7.12 -3.85
N HIS A 625 -10.96 8.13 -3.02
CA HIS A 625 -11.68 9.41 -2.98
C HIS A 625 -11.23 10.34 -4.11
N LEU A 626 -11.54 9.98 -5.35
CA LEU A 626 -11.20 10.76 -6.53
C LEU A 626 -12.21 11.87 -6.77
N VAL A 627 -11.73 13.01 -7.25
CA VAL A 627 -12.57 14.19 -7.51
C VAL A 627 -13.61 13.92 -8.58
N GLU A 628 -13.29 13.14 -9.61
CA GLU A 628 -14.21 12.81 -10.71
C GLU A 628 -15.48 12.11 -10.22
N ASP A 629 -15.38 11.29 -9.19
CA ASP A 629 -16.52 10.58 -8.61
C ASP A 629 -17.41 11.49 -7.74
N LYS A 630 -16.89 12.64 -7.30
CA LYS A 630 -17.53 13.56 -6.35
C LYS A 630 -18.02 14.85 -6.97
N ILE A 631 -17.42 15.29 -8.08
CA ILE A 631 -17.80 16.52 -8.76
C ILE A 631 -19.23 16.39 -9.30
N HIS A 632 -20.09 17.31 -8.92
CA HIS A 632 -21.50 17.29 -9.30
C HIS A 632 -22.08 18.69 -9.27
N ALA A 633 -22.91 19.02 -10.27
CA ALA A 633 -23.66 20.26 -10.36
C ALA A 633 -25.07 19.98 -10.89
N ARG A 634 -26.03 20.78 -10.46
CA ARG A 634 -27.41 20.70 -10.90
C ARG A 634 -27.99 22.10 -11.02
N SER A 635 -28.70 22.37 -12.12
CA SER A 635 -29.60 23.50 -12.25
C SER A 635 -31.05 23.08 -11.96
N THR A 636 -31.62 22.23 -12.82
CA THR A 636 -32.89 21.57 -12.67
C THR A 636 -32.73 20.08 -12.94
N GLY A 637 -33.57 19.24 -12.34
CA GLY A 637 -33.47 17.79 -12.48
C GLY A 637 -34.72 17.10 -11.88
N PRO A 638 -34.63 15.79 -11.60
CA PRO A 638 -35.73 15.00 -11.08
C PRO A 638 -36.13 15.40 -9.66
N TYR A 639 -37.41 15.32 -9.35
CA TYR A 639 -38.02 15.59 -8.07
C TYR A 639 -38.62 14.32 -7.47
N SER A 640 -38.68 14.22 -6.14
CA SER A 640 -39.39 13.15 -5.45
C SER A 640 -40.88 13.22 -5.74
N MET A 641 -41.51 12.07 -5.95
CA MET A 641 -42.98 11.99 -6.21
C MET A 641 -43.82 12.43 -4.99
N ILE A 642 -43.35 12.15 -3.78
CA ILE A 642 -44.13 12.40 -2.54
C ILE A 642 -43.92 13.85 -2.08
N THR A 643 -42.66 14.27 -1.91
CA THR A 643 -42.32 15.56 -1.31
C THR A 643 -42.21 16.69 -2.35
N GLN A 644 -42.15 16.38 -3.65
CA GLN A 644 -41.91 17.32 -4.74
C GLN A 644 -40.62 18.17 -4.54
N GLN A 645 -39.68 17.62 -3.81
CA GLN A 645 -38.36 18.23 -3.57
C GLN A 645 -37.30 17.57 -4.46
N PRO A 646 -36.21 18.26 -4.83
CA PRO A 646 -35.11 17.67 -5.55
C PRO A 646 -34.59 16.42 -4.85
N LEU A 647 -34.26 15.39 -5.64
CA LEU A 647 -33.61 14.19 -5.12
C LEU A 647 -32.22 14.54 -4.58
N GLY A 648 -31.62 13.67 -3.75
CA GLY A 648 -30.26 13.79 -3.24
C GLY A 648 -29.30 12.85 -3.96
N GLY A 649 -28.01 13.24 -4.01
CA GLY A 649 -26.93 12.42 -4.52
C GLY A 649 -26.64 12.56 -6.03
N LYS A 650 -25.36 12.36 -6.41
CA LYS A 650 -24.88 12.48 -7.80
C LYS A 650 -25.54 11.48 -8.73
N ALA A 651 -25.71 10.22 -8.28
CA ALA A 651 -26.28 9.14 -9.09
C ALA A 651 -27.72 9.40 -9.53
N GLN A 652 -28.48 10.20 -8.79
CA GLN A 652 -29.86 10.56 -9.07
C GLN A 652 -29.99 11.96 -9.69
N PHE A 653 -28.88 12.57 -10.11
CA PHE A 653 -28.84 13.95 -10.54
C PHE A 653 -29.52 14.88 -9.53
N GLY A 654 -29.22 14.67 -8.25
CA GLY A 654 -29.82 15.39 -7.13
C GLY A 654 -29.21 16.75 -6.89
N GLY A 655 -29.83 17.51 -6.00
CA GLY A 655 -29.34 18.83 -5.55
C GLY A 655 -28.72 18.78 -4.17
N GLN A 656 -28.01 19.86 -3.82
CA GLN A 656 -27.48 20.05 -2.46
C GLN A 656 -28.64 20.43 -1.53
N ARG A 657 -28.59 19.90 -0.29
CA ARG A 657 -29.55 20.25 0.74
C ARG A 657 -29.16 21.60 1.36
N PHE A 658 -30.02 22.59 1.20
CA PHE A 658 -29.92 23.84 1.92
C PHE A 658 -30.76 23.74 3.21
N GLY A 659 -30.10 23.36 4.30
CA GLY A 659 -30.76 23.08 5.58
C GLY A 659 -31.09 24.32 6.37
N GLU A 660 -31.70 24.13 7.55
CA GLU A 660 -32.08 25.21 8.45
C GLU A 660 -30.85 26.04 8.91
N MET A 661 -29.72 25.40 9.18
CA MET A 661 -28.50 26.08 9.61
C MET A 661 -27.92 26.97 8.50
N GLU A 662 -28.00 26.57 7.24
CA GLU A 662 -27.56 27.36 6.08
C GLU A 662 -28.45 28.58 5.87
N VAL A 663 -29.76 28.48 6.19
CA VAL A 663 -30.69 29.63 6.21
C VAL A 663 -30.26 30.64 7.28
N TRP A 664 -29.92 30.19 8.47
CA TRP A 664 -29.39 31.05 9.54
C TRP A 664 -28.14 31.82 9.13
N ALA A 665 -27.26 31.16 8.37
CA ALA A 665 -26.06 31.84 7.86
C ALA A 665 -26.41 33.01 6.92
N LEU A 666 -27.35 32.81 5.99
CA LEU A 666 -27.81 33.87 5.09
C LEU A 666 -28.52 35.00 5.85
N GLU A 667 -29.30 34.69 6.88
CA GLU A 667 -29.92 35.67 7.76
C GLU A 667 -28.85 36.50 8.52
N ALA A 668 -27.84 35.86 9.06
CA ALA A 668 -26.73 36.52 9.76
C ALA A 668 -25.94 37.46 8.84
N TYR A 669 -25.77 37.14 7.58
CA TYR A 669 -25.14 38.00 6.57
C TYR A 669 -26.11 39.04 5.98
N SER A 670 -27.37 39.12 6.41
CA SER A 670 -28.42 39.99 5.86
C SER A 670 -28.61 39.84 4.34
N ALA A 671 -28.35 38.62 3.80
CA ALA A 671 -28.41 38.33 2.39
C ALA A 671 -29.85 37.98 1.92
N ALA A 672 -30.79 38.91 2.09
CA ALA A 672 -32.21 38.67 1.84
C ALA A 672 -32.53 38.32 0.39
N TYR A 673 -31.86 38.91 -0.58
CA TYR A 673 -32.07 38.62 -2.01
C TYR A 673 -31.62 37.23 -2.37
N ASN A 674 -30.48 36.78 -1.86
CA ASN A 674 -30.00 35.41 -2.08
C ASN A 674 -30.96 34.39 -1.46
N LEU A 675 -31.45 34.65 -0.25
CA LEU A 675 -32.43 33.78 0.40
C LEU A 675 -33.73 33.72 -0.39
N GLN A 676 -34.24 34.86 -0.89
CA GLN A 676 -35.43 34.91 -1.73
C GLN A 676 -35.24 34.11 -3.04
N GLU A 677 -34.07 34.24 -3.69
CA GLU A 677 -33.74 33.51 -4.90
C GLU A 677 -33.74 32.01 -4.65
N VAL A 678 -33.09 31.52 -3.59
CA VAL A 678 -33.03 30.12 -3.21
C VAL A 678 -34.42 29.54 -2.93
N LEU A 679 -35.33 30.31 -2.35
CA LEU A 679 -36.67 29.85 -1.97
C LEU A 679 -37.70 29.92 -3.11
N THR A 680 -37.52 30.80 -4.08
CA THR A 680 -38.54 31.11 -5.10
C THR A 680 -38.18 30.77 -6.53
N VAL A 681 -36.88 30.73 -6.87
CA VAL A 681 -36.41 30.35 -8.21
C VAL A 681 -36.14 28.84 -8.21
N LYS A 682 -36.64 28.15 -9.26
CA LYS A 682 -36.49 26.70 -9.41
C LYS A 682 -35.07 26.27 -9.67
#